data_a55593ed3d3de876477899f9ea2a7510
#
_entry.id   a55593ed3d3de876477899f9ea2a7510
#
_cell.length_a   1.000
_cell.length_b   1.000
_cell.length_c   1.000
_cell.angle_alpha   90.00
_cell.angle_beta   90.00
_cell.angle_gamma   90.00
#
_symmetry.space_group_name_H-M   'P 1'
#
loop_
_entity.id
_entity.type
_entity.pdbx_description
1 polymer ?
#
loop_
_entity_poly.entity_id
_entity_poly.type
_entity_poly.pdbx_seq_one_letter_code
_entity_poly.pdbx_strand_id
1 'polypeptide(L)'
;MGGQPQAQRICAAALGSFLLGLAALAAQTSDRQRLFPAQSAVVLLAGLPGDVESENTYRDQLQSWLDIVEGSRQAAKIFVLCENPESVTFAANRDDKHSQSQAEQSPNHQTDVGSHQSSVISHQSPVTVLHADRTNFLSLNESLAGGTNPLVLIAWGHGGRQGNTPVFHVRGPRITPADVKALASQVAAPESHFVLMFPGSGLFASQLAREQRQILSSECETMFSSDPVGMSLLLKLARDEPSLAFEALSEKLGRATAAWYADRSLARTEEPTLWAGTDKPRLLAAASETNSFASARLEETNAPPTVKVSEPEPPPAELPAVWREIKRVEPQKYPEADGVMLRRRCSYTLGSNPAIGTEQEEFIQILTPEGKRFGDFDVAYSPPHEDVNFLNCEVLRPDGKLVRLDPDAIREGGEQSVGDYHLGRRKFFSLPGLVPGAVLRVRYKTEWKTFPLPHVSLEIPIGQELPTLETAIEVSVPKGAPFHFAPEQISAADPVIKQTSYGTTYLWRFENLPAHEREILVSPRQRSRLLISTFPDWPAFAEWYTRISKLADEVTPEIAAKAKELTWAATGDREKVLALYDYVTSLRYVAVPLGVNSFRPHAAANVLQNQFGDCKDKANLFNTLLRSLSIQARLVLVPRFSQAHEGIPGLAFNHAISRVTLGGETLWVDTTDDVCRFGLLPPGDPGRKVLVIDGQTTTLTQLPPPDPKEHQLTLRGQVNCSGPTETLPVTLNATALGYADYELRETARQAKEQGFSLPLLAAKFRPLAGSFAMQNQKASALSALDEDFTWKADGVWIGGCSAAGGVRWLHSPFWLPKEWELALHRRKAGLFLNQGYPLTLEEEFQFTLPAESKPKFLPGVSENTAEPLRWHIEWTRIGNDKLLVRLRAELVRGEFSAAETPALQNQLRQMLSALAVSASWSVPP
;
A
#
# COMPACT_ATOMS: atom_id res chain seq x y z
N MET A 1 57.83 -61.73 -35.80
CA MET A 1 58.19 -60.83 -34.68
C MET A 1 58.01 -59.40 -35.18
N GLY A 2 57.24 -58.61 -34.53
CA GLY A 2 57.30 -57.12 -34.61
C GLY A 2 56.34 -56.49 -35.61
N GLY A 3 55.20 -56.19 -35.21
CA GLY A 3 54.30 -55.35 -35.95
C GLY A 3 52.99 -54.95 -35.18
N GLN A 4 53.13 -54.23 -34.05
CA GLN A 4 52.08 -53.40 -33.51
C GLN A 4 52.66 -52.39 -32.46
N PRO A 5 52.86 -51.14 -32.85
CA PRO A 5 52.41 -50.07 -31.95
C PRO A 5 51.81 -48.79 -32.64
N GLN A 6 51.63 -48.79 -33.97
CA GLN A 6 51.15 -47.56 -34.63
C GLN A 6 49.63 -47.37 -34.60
N ALA A 7 48.82 -48.45 -34.66
CA ALA A 7 47.38 -48.40 -34.62
C ALA A 7 46.81 -47.94 -33.24
N GLN A 8 47.44 -48.31 -32.15
CA GLN A 8 47.01 -47.89 -30.80
C GLN A 8 47.32 -46.40 -30.52
N ARG A 9 48.37 -45.81 -31.08
CA ARG A 9 48.63 -44.38 -30.92
C ARG A 9 47.70 -43.49 -31.72
N ILE A 10 47.25 -43.94 -32.90
CA ILE A 10 46.32 -43.20 -33.74
C ILE A 10 44.89 -43.24 -33.11
N CYS A 11 44.45 -44.38 -32.56
CA CYS A 11 43.17 -44.49 -31.85
C CYS A 11 43.19 -43.67 -30.55
N ALA A 12 44.27 -43.60 -29.78
CA ALA A 12 44.38 -42.82 -28.56
C ALA A 12 44.39 -41.32 -28.84
N ALA A 13 45.04 -40.88 -29.95
CA ALA A 13 45.04 -39.48 -30.34
C ALA A 13 43.66 -39.05 -30.92
N ALA A 14 43.00 -39.90 -31.66
CA ALA A 14 41.63 -39.66 -32.15
C ALA A 14 40.60 -39.62 -31.03
N LEU A 15 40.70 -40.54 -30.04
CA LEU A 15 39.83 -40.54 -28.84
C LEU A 15 40.12 -39.32 -27.95
N GLY A 16 41.36 -38.93 -27.78
CA GLY A 16 41.72 -37.71 -27.03
C GLY A 16 41.23 -36.42 -27.68
N SER A 17 41.32 -36.32 -29.04
CA SER A 17 40.77 -35.20 -29.80
C SER A 17 39.25 -35.19 -29.80
N PHE A 18 38.59 -36.36 -29.81
CA PHE A 18 37.14 -36.47 -29.71
C PHE A 18 36.61 -36.14 -28.31
N LEU A 19 37.33 -36.59 -27.25
CA LEU A 19 37.02 -36.25 -25.87
C LEU A 19 37.29 -34.77 -25.55
N LEU A 20 38.35 -34.17 -26.11
CA LEU A 20 38.60 -32.73 -26.04
C LEU A 20 37.56 -31.94 -26.84
N GLY A 21 37.12 -32.42 -27.98
CA GLY A 21 35.99 -31.83 -28.71
C GLY A 21 34.66 -31.92 -27.96
N LEU A 22 34.36 -33.06 -27.33
CA LEU A 22 33.18 -33.24 -26.49
C LEU A 22 33.26 -32.38 -25.23
N ALA A 23 34.42 -32.28 -24.58
CA ALA A 23 34.60 -31.40 -23.43
C ALA A 23 34.50 -29.92 -23.82
N ALA A 24 35.02 -29.50 -24.97
CA ALA A 24 34.87 -28.14 -25.48
C ALA A 24 33.41 -27.86 -25.89
N LEU A 25 32.70 -28.82 -26.48
CA LEU A 25 31.27 -28.72 -26.80
C LEU A 25 30.41 -28.65 -25.51
N ALA A 26 30.73 -29.47 -24.50
CA ALA A 26 30.06 -29.45 -23.19
C ALA A 26 30.38 -28.15 -22.41
N ALA A 27 31.59 -27.64 -22.54
CA ALA A 27 31.94 -26.34 -21.96
C ALA A 27 31.21 -25.18 -22.67
N GLN A 28 31.09 -25.21 -23.98
CA GLN A 28 30.35 -24.22 -24.76
C GLN A 28 28.82 -24.31 -24.47
N THR A 29 28.26 -25.50 -24.29
CA THR A 29 26.84 -25.66 -23.91
C THR A 29 26.60 -25.20 -22.49
N SER A 30 27.52 -25.44 -21.55
CA SER A 30 27.38 -24.96 -20.16
C SER A 30 27.50 -23.45 -20.06
N ASP A 31 28.29 -22.80 -20.91
CA ASP A 31 28.49 -21.36 -20.89
C ASP A 31 27.30 -20.60 -21.53
N ARG A 32 26.58 -21.21 -22.48
CA ARG A 32 25.35 -20.67 -23.09
C ARG A 32 24.15 -20.71 -22.11
N GLN A 33 24.18 -21.59 -21.14
CA GLN A 33 23.07 -21.78 -20.20
C GLN A 33 23.13 -20.85 -18.97
N ARG A 34 24.18 -20.04 -18.79
CA ARG A 34 24.32 -19.09 -17.68
C ARG A 34 23.41 -17.88 -17.88
N LEU A 35 23.11 -17.16 -16.78
CA LEU A 35 22.35 -15.90 -16.83
C LEU A 35 22.93 -14.92 -17.87
N PHE A 36 24.28 -14.78 -17.90
CA PHE A 36 25.02 -13.99 -18.87
C PHE A 36 25.81 -14.92 -19.81
N PRO A 37 25.26 -15.28 -20.98
CA PRO A 37 26.04 -16.00 -21.99
C PRO A 37 27.24 -15.21 -22.48
N ALA A 38 28.28 -15.90 -22.98
CA ALA A 38 29.46 -15.24 -23.51
C ALA A 38 29.12 -14.26 -24.64
N GLN A 39 29.74 -13.09 -24.61
CA GLN A 39 29.55 -12.01 -25.59
C GLN A 39 28.12 -11.45 -25.63
N SER A 40 27.34 -11.55 -24.55
CA SER A 40 25.96 -11.06 -24.52
C SER A 40 25.88 -9.53 -24.61
N ALA A 41 24.77 -9.04 -25.19
CA ALA A 41 24.31 -7.67 -25.03
C ALA A 41 23.34 -7.63 -23.84
N VAL A 42 23.69 -6.87 -22.82
CA VAL A 42 22.92 -6.79 -21.56
C VAL A 42 22.17 -5.47 -21.49
N VAL A 43 20.87 -5.52 -21.23
CA VAL A 43 20.01 -4.35 -20.99
C VAL A 43 19.50 -4.41 -19.56
N LEU A 44 19.92 -3.46 -18.75
CA LEU A 44 19.42 -3.23 -17.38
C LEU A 44 18.40 -2.10 -17.41
N LEU A 45 17.17 -2.38 -17.06
CA LEU A 45 16.05 -1.43 -17.09
C LEU A 45 15.41 -1.31 -15.71
N ALA A 46 15.77 -0.26 -14.98
CA ALA A 46 15.10 0.14 -13.75
C ALA A 46 13.89 1.02 -14.08
N GLY A 47 12.71 0.63 -13.61
CA GLY A 47 11.47 1.37 -13.85
C GLY A 47 11.42 2.71 -13.12
N LEU A 48 10.34 3.46 -13.37
CA LEU A 48 10.06 4.71 -12.68
C LEU A 48 9.77 4.42 -11.21
N PRO A 49 10.55 4.98 -10.25
CA PRO A 49 10.25 4.83 -8.83
C PRO A 49 8.98 5.61 -8.48
N GLY A 50 8.17 5.05 -7.57
CA GLY A 50 6.96 5.69 -7.08
C GLY A 50 7.21 6.74 -6.00
N ASP A 51 8.34 6.61 -5.31
CA ASP A 51 8.77 7.47 -4.21
C ASP A 51 10.30 7.41 -4.04
N VAL A 52 10.82 8.18 -3.09
CA VAL A 52 12.28 8.28 -2.81
C VAL A 52 12.87 6.96 -2.30
N GLU A 53 12.08 6.15 -1.62
CA GLU A 53 12.54 4.85 -1.09
C GLU A 53 12.73 3.85 -2.23
N SER A 54 11.77 3.77 -3.14
CA SER A 54 11.89 2.99 -4.38
C SER A 54 13.06 3.47 -5.24
N GLU A 55 13.29 4.79 -5.31
CA GLU A 55 14.42 5.37 -6.07
C GLU A 55 15.77 4.90 -5.50
N ASN A 56 15.94 4.96 -4.18
CA ASN A 56 17.16 4.47 -3.52
C ASN A 56 17.33 2.96 -3.73
N THR A 57 16.27 2.19 -3.55
CA THR A 57 16.27 0.74 -3.75
C THR A 57 16.65 0.37 -5.19
N TYR A 58 16.05 1.04 -6.18
CA TYR A 58 16.34 0.76 -7.59
C TYR A 58 17.77 1.14 -7.98
N ARG A 59 18.30 2.23 -7.43
CA ARG A 59 19.69 2.64 -7.61
C ARG A 59 20.66 1.60 -7.03
N ASP A 60 20.41 1.12 -5.82
CA ASP A 60 21.28 0.14 -5.15
C ASP A 60 21.20 -1.22 -5.84
N GLN A 61 20.03 -1.61 -6.32
CA GLN A 61 19.85 -2.82 -7.14
C GLN A 61 20.56 -2.67 -8.50
N LEU A 62 20.45 -1.51 -9.14
CA LEU A 62 21.13 -1.23 -10.40
C LEU A 62 22.65 -1.32 -10.23
N GLN A 63 23.20 -0.71 -9.19
CA GLN A 63 24.64 -0.78 -8.91
C GLN A 63 25.07 -2.23 -8.65
N SER A 64 24.26 -3.00 -7.93
CA SER A 64 24.53 -4.42 -7.69
C SER A 64 24.53 -5.24 -8.99
N TRP A 65 23.60 -4.97 -9.91
CA TRP A 65 23.58 -5.62 -11.22
C TRP A 65 24.79 -5.24 -12.06
N LEU A 66 25.21 -3.98 -12.09
CA LEU A 66 26.40 -3.53 -12.78
C LEU A 66 27.64 -4.27 -12.27
N ASP A 67 27.81 -4.34 -10.95
CA ASP A 67 28.93 -5.05 -10.33
C ASP A 67 28.95 -6.54 -10.73
N ILE A 68 27.79 -7.19 -10.82
CA ILE A 68 27.67 -8.60 -11.24
C ILE A 68 27.98 -8.75 -12.73
N VAL A 69 27.44 -7.89 -13.59
CA VAL A 69 27.65 -7.96 -15.06
C VAL A 69 29.10 -7.67 -15.40
N GLU A 70 29.71 -6.63 -14.85
CA GLU A 70 31.12 -6.30 -15.04
C GLU A 70 32.03 -7.41 -14.52
N GLY A 71 31.73 -7.93 -13.31
CA GLY A 71 32.47 -9.03 -12.67
C GLY A 71 32.40 -10.34 -13.48
N SER A 72 31.29 -10.59 -14.19
CA SER A 72 31.15 -11.78 -15.03
C SER A 72 32.07 -11.78 -16.24
N ARG A 73 32.48 -10.61 -16.75
CA ARG A 73 33.27 -10.40 -17.97
C ARG A 73 32.70 -11.07 -19.24
N GLN A 74 31.37 -11.33 -19.23
CA GLN A 74 30.67 -12.01 -20.35
C GLN A 74 29.99 -11.04 -21.31
N ALA A 75 29.65 -9.84 -20.84
CA ALA A 75 28.94 -8.85 -21.64
C ALA A 75 29.84 -8.15 -22.66
N ALA A 76 29.46 -8.12 -23.91
CA ALA A 76 30.12 -7.36 -24.97
C ALA A 76 29.63 -5.91 -25.03
N LYS A 77 28.37 -5.67 -24.65
CA LYS A 77 27.73 -4.35 -24.58
C LYS A 77 26.81 -4.33 -23.36
N ILE A 78 26.76 -3.21 -22.65
CA ILE A 78 25.87 -3.00 -21.52
C ILE A 78 25.10 -1.71 -21.76
N PHE A 79 23.78 -1.79 -21.70
CA PHE A 79 22.85 -0.66 -21.75
C PHE A 79 22.16 -0.54 -20.41
N VAL A 80 22.20 0.64 -19.82
CA VAL A 80 21.57 0.95 -18.54
C VAL A 80 20.51 2.01 -18.77
N LEU A 81 19.27 1.73 -18.41
CA LEU A 81 18.18 2.68 -18.41
C LEU A 81 17.67 2.86 -16.97
N CYS A 82 17.78 4.08 -16.46
CA CYS A 82 17.38 4.42 -15.10
C CYS A 82 16.86 5.87 -15.03
N GLU A 83 16.20 6.22 -13.91
CA GLU A 83 15.63 7.57 -13.73
C GLU A 83 16.73 8.64 -13.66
N ASN A 84 17.84 8.35 -12.95
CA ASN A 84 18.95 9.27 -12.73
C ASN A 84 20.28 8.71 -13.30
N PRO A 85 20.55 8.85 -14.62
CA PRO A 85 21.76 8.35 -15.26
C PRO A 85 23.07 8.86 -14.65
N GLU A 86 23.05 10.07 -14.09
CA GLU A 86 24.21 10.73 -13.49
C GLU A 86 24.67 10.09 -12.17
N SER A 87 23.80 9.30 -11.53
CA SER A 87 24.10 8.61 -10.27
C SER A 87 24.82 7.27 -10.44
N VAL A 88 24.97 6.80 -11.67
CA VAL A 88 25.58 5.49 -11.99
C VAL A 88 27.09 5.55 -11.92
N THR A 89 27.72 4.67 -11.12
CA THR A 89 29.19 4.62 -10.95
C THR A 89 29.76 3.31 -11.51
N PHE A 90 30.91 3.40 -12.18
CA PHE A 90 31.59 2.27 -12.81
C PHE A 90 32.85 1.89 -12.07
N ALA A 91 33.26 0.62 -12.13
CA ALA A 91 34.44 0.09 -11.48
C ALA A 91 35.73 0.83 -11.91
N ALA A 92 35.85 1.22 -13.19
CA ALA A 92 36.98 1.98 -13.72
C ALA A 92 37.17 3.37 -13.09
N ASN A 93 36.14 3.98 -12.54
CA ASN A 93 36.19 5.29 -11.87
C ASN A 93 36.43 5.20 -10.35
N ARG A 94 36.41 3.99 -9.78
CA ARG A 94 36.65 3.82 -8.33
C ARG A 94 38.15 3.83 -7.99
N ASP A 95 38.99 3.34 -8.88
CA ASP A 95 40.47 3.32 -8.68
C ASP A 95 41.08 4.71 -8.83
N ASP A 96 40.49 5.59 -9.65
CA ASP A 96 40.99 6.98 -9.80
C ASP A 96 40.64 7.88 -8.60
N LYS A 97 39.55 7.62 -7.86
CA LYS A 97 39.22 8.39 -6.65
C LYS A 97 40.07 8.06 -5.45
N HIS A 98 40.68 6.86 -5.40
CA HIS A 98 41.62 6.47 -4.34
C HIS A 98 43.02 7.02 -4.60
N SER A 99 43.40 7.27 -5.85
CA SER A 99 44.68 7.88 -6.23
C SER A 99 44.69 9.41 -6.17
N GLN A 100 43.52 10.06 -6.32
CA GLN A 100 43.43 11.53 -6.24
C GLN A 100 43.37 12.08 -4.83
N SER A 101 43.06 11.27 -3.80
CA SER A 101 43.06 11.72 -2.40
C SER A 101 44.49 11.86 -1.79
N GLN A 102 45.56 11.55 -2.54
CA GLN A 102 46.96 11.72 -2.09
C GLN A 102 47.76 12.81 -2.84
N ALA A 103 47.17 13.52 -3.77
CA ALA A 103 47.89 14.44 -4.68
C ALA A 103 47.37 15.87 -4.79
N GLU A 104 46.64 16.41 -3.81
CA GLU A 104 46.26 17.84 -3.85
C GLU A 104 46.66 18.59 -2.60
N GLN A 105 47.95 19.01 -2.62
CA GLN A 105 48.37 20.28 -2.02
C GLN A 105 48.99 21.12 -3.12
N SER A 106 48.27 22.12 -3.60
CA SER A 106 48.69 23.50 -3.94
C SER A 106 47.93 24.12 -5.11
N PRO A 107 47.80 25.48 -5.09
CA PRO A 107 46.64 26.15 -5.75
C PRO A 107 47.09 26.92 -7.03
N ASN A 108 46.17 27.17 -7.92
CA ASN A 108 45.88 28.51 -8.54
C ASN A 108 45.25 28.47 -9.93
N HIS A 109 44.29 29.35 -10.03
CA HIS A 109 43.93 30.24 -11.15
C HIS A 109 42.85 29.83 -12.17
N GLN A 110 41.73 30.52 -11.96
CA GLN A 110 41.01 31.43 -12.90
C GLN A 110 40.28 30.86 -14.12
N THR A 111 38.94 31.17 -14.04
CA THR A 111 38.01 31.69 -15.06
C THR A 111 37.85 30.94 -16.38
N ASP A 112 36.66 30.46 -16.70
CA ASP A 112 35.79 31.21 -17.62
C ASP A 112 34.38 30.59 -17.75
N VAL A 113 33.43 31.46 -18.07
CA VAL A 113 32.01 31.26 -18.25
C VAL A 113 31.76 30.71 -19.66
N GLY A 114 30.86 29.69 -19.80
CA GLY A 114 30.24 29.58 -21.09
C GLY A 114 29.75 28.19 -21.49
N SER A 115 28.43 28.09 -21.68
CA SER A 115 27.70 27.25 -22.63
C SER A 115 27.49 25.79 -22.34
N HIS A 116 26.22 25.44 -22.25
CA HIS A 116 25.65 24.10 -22.41
C HIS A 116 26.20 23.38 -23.65
N GLN A 117 26.94 22.32 -23.41
CA GLN A 117 27.11 21.26 -24.40
C GLN A 117 27.13 19.91 -23.68
N SER A 118 26.21 19.05 -24.08
CA SER A 118 26.19 17.62 -23.78
C SER A 118 27.57 17.01 -23.98
N SER A 119 28.22 16.58 -22.90
CA SER A 119 29.49 15.90 -22.96
C SER A 119 29.27 14.49 -23.54
N VAL A 120 29.64 14.31 -24.78
CA VAL A 120 29.95 13.02 -25.39
C VAL A 120 31.20 12.49 -24.69
N ILE A 121 31.03 11.47 -23.85
CA ILE A 121 32.13 10.73 -23.22
C ILE A 121 32.72 9.77 -24.24
N SER A 122 34.04 9.77 -24.31
CA SER A 122 34.91 9.08 -25.26
C SER A 122 34.61 7.59 -25.50
N HIS A 123 34.78 7.20 -26.77
CA HIS A 123 34.67 5.85 -27.31
C HIS A 123 35.68 4.86 -26.70
N GLN A 124 35.39 4.25 -25.52
CA GLN A 124 36.02 3.00 -25.10
C GLN A 124 35.34 2.26 -23.92
N SER A 125 34.22 2.74 -23.41
CA SER A 125 33.46 1.99 -22.40
C SER A 125 32.40 1.11 -23.09
N PRO A 126 32.27 -0.18 -22.76
CA PRO A 126 31.19 -1.04 -23.28
C PRO A 126 29.83 -0.70 -22.71
N VAL A 127 29.73 0.33 -21.89
CA VAL A 127 28.50 0.71 -21.15
C VAL A 127 27.93 2.01 -21.69
N THR A 128 26.62 1.98 -21.98
CA THR A 128 25.81 3.15 -22.37
C THR A 128 24.72 3.37 -21.32
N VAL A 129 24.64 4.57 -20.75
CA VAL A 129 23.62 4.94 -19.74
C VAL A 129 22.65 5.95 -20.31
N LEU A 130 21.35 5.69 -20.14
CA LEU A 130 20.26 6.48 -20.70
C LEU A 130 19.16 6.69 -19.63
N HIS A 131 18.32 7.69 -19.81
CA HIS A 131 17.08 7.81 -19.02
C HIS A 131 16.13 6.65 -19.33
N ALA A 132 15.46 6.14 -18.28
CA ALA A 132 14.43 5.10 -18.41
C ALA A 132 13.13 5.71 -18.96
N ASP A 133 13.08 5.89 -20.27
CA ASP A 133 11.89 6.25 -21.01
C ASP A 133 11.70 5.37 -22.24
N ARG A 134 10.50 5.37 -22.81
CA ARG A 134 10.17 4.54 -23.96
C ARG A 134 10.97 4.90 -25.21
N THR A 135 11.30 6.17 -25.40
CA THR A 135 12.04 6.63 -26.58
C THR A 135 13.46 6.09 -26.55
N ASN A 136 14.16 6.20 -25.43
CA ASN A 136 15.48 5.64 -25.22
C ASN A 136 15.47 4.11 -25.28
N PHE A 137 14.43 3.46 -24.75
CA PHE A 137 14.28 2.01 -24.89
C PHE A 137 14.14 1.58 -26.34
N LEU A 138 13.34 2.28 -27.15
CA LEU A 138 13.15 1.99 -28.57
C LEU A 138 14.40 2.32 -29.42
N SER A 139 15.22 3.30 -29.03
CA SER A 139 16.48 3.61 -29.72
C SER A 139 17.51 2.47 -29.65
N LEU A 140 17.37 1.55 -28.68
CA LEU A 140 18.20 0.35 -28.61
C LEU A 140 17.98 -0.58 -29.82
N ASN A 141 16.85 -0.48 -30.50
CA ASN A 141 16.60 -1.24 -31.75
C ASN A 141 17.68 -0.99 -32.81
N GLU A 142 18.10 0.26 -32.97
CA GLU A 142 19.17 0.62 -33.89
C GLU A 142 20.54 0.13 -33.40
N SER A 143 20.80 0.24 -32.09
CA SER A 143 22.07 -0.15 -31.47
C SER A 143 22.29 -1.67 -31.46
N LEU A 144 21.22 -2.46 -31.52
CA LEU A 144 21.23 -3.93 -31.56
C LEU A 144 20.92 -4.53 -32.93
N ALA A 145 20.60 -3.71 -33.91
CA ALA A 145 20.19 -4.17 -35.25
C ALA A 145 21.25 -5.08 -35.89
N GLY A 146 20.83 -6.28 -36.33
CA GLY A 146 21.70 -7.28 -36.97
C GLY A 146 22.75 -7.91 -36.04
N GLY A 147 22.67 -7.68 -34.74
CA GLY A 147 23.54 -8.28 -33.72
C GLY A 147 23.38 -9.79 -33.67
N THR A 148 24.50 -10.50 -33.53
CA THR A 148 24.55 -11.98 -33.40
C THR A 148 24.80 -12.41 -31.94
N ASN A 149 24.95 -11.48 -31.04
CA ASN A 149 25.21 -11.71 -29.62
C ASN A 149 23.92 -12.06 -28.87
N PRO A 150 23.95 -12.98 -27.90
CA PRO A 150 22.79 -13.26 -27.04
C PRO A 150 22.27 -11.99 -26.35
N LEU A 151 20.96 -11.82 -26.26
CA LEU A 151 20.31 -10.69 -25.57
C LEU A 151 19.91 -11.09 -24.15
N VAL A 152 20.39 -10.33 -23.17
CA VAL A 152 19.94 -10.43 -21.78
C VAL A 152 19.20 -9.15 -21.42
N LEU A 153 17.93 -9.25 -21.02
CA LEU A 153 17.13 -8.14 -20.51
C LEU A 153 16.79 -8.39 -19.05
N ILE A 154 17.15 -7.46 -18.19
CA ILE A 154 16.75 -7.46 -16.78
C ILE A 154 15.95 -6.19 -16.52
N ALA A 155 14.65 -6.35 -16.24
CA ALA A 155 13.73 -5.25 -15.98
C ALA A 155 13.05 -5.44 -14.61
N TRP A 156 13.05 -4.38 -13.79
CA TRP A 156 12.42 -4.38 -12.49
C TRP A 156 11.84 -3.01 -12.14
N GLY A 157 10.84 -2.99 -11.27
CA GLY A 157 10.15 -1.78 -10.85
C GLY A 157 8.65 -1.95 -10.84
N HIS A 158 7.93 -0.88 -11.12
CA HIS A 158 6.47 -0.90 -11.17
C HIS A 158 5.96 -1.36 -12.54
N GLY A 159 4.93 -2.18 -12.50
CA GLY A 159 4.20 -2.65 -13.67
C GLY A 159 2.70 -2.66 -13.41
N GLY A 160 1.92 -3.04 -14.42
CA GLY A 160 0.47 -3.08 -14.28
C GLY A 160 -0.24 -3.31 -15.60
N ARG A 161 -1.46 -2.81 -15.72
CA ARG A 161 -2.28 -2.86 -16.94
C ARG A 161 -2.76 -1.46 -17.34
N GLN A 162 -2.81 -1.22 -18.62
CA GLN A 162 -3.52 -0.09 -19.23
C GLN A 162 -4.62 -0.67 -20.13
N GLY A 163 -5.84 -0.75 -19.60
CA GLY A 163 -6.89 -1.59 -20.19
C GLY A 163 -6.47 -3.06 -20.15
N ASN A 164 -6.51 -3.74 -21.29
CA ASN A 164 -6.07 -5.14 -21.40
C ASN A 164 -4.58 -5.32 -21.74
N THR A 165 -3.83 -4.23 -21.92
CA THR A 165 -2.42 -4.29 -22.26
C THR A 165 -1.57 -4.24 -21.01
N PRO A 166 -0.72 -5.24 -20.73
CA PRO A 166 0.24 -5.14 -19.65
C PRO A 166 1.28 -4.08 -19.99
N VAL A 167 1.70 -3.31 -18.99
CA VAL A 167 2.61 -2.19 -19.16
C VAL A 167 3.68 -2.18 -18.06
N PHE A 168 4.87 -1.76 -18.42
CA PHE A 168 5.96 -1.48 -17.51
C PHE A 168 6.15 0.03 -17.38
N HIS A 169 6.29 0.53 -16.16
CA HIS A 169 6.27 1.95 -15.85
C HIS A 169 7.67 2.57 -16.01
N VAL A 170 7.78 3.49 -16.95
CA VAL A 170 8.94 4.36 -17.18
C VAL A 170 8.48 5.81 -17.29
N ARG A 171 9.39 6.76 -17.34
CA ARG A 171 9.08 8.17 -17.60
C ARG A 171 8.35 8.34 -18.94
N GLY A 172 7.24 9.07 -18.92
CA GLY A 172 6.41 9.28 -20.12
C GLY A 172 5.57 8.06 -20.53
N PRO A 173 5.43 7.75 -21.81
CA PRO A 173 4.67 6.60 -22.29
C PRO A 173 5.26 5.28 -21.78
N ARG A 174 4.38 4.34 -21.38
CA ARG A 174 4.74 3.04 -20.82
C ARG A 174 5.37 2.12 -21.86
N ILE A 175 6.25 1.21 -21.42
CA ILE A 175 6.77 0.13 -22.25
C ILE A 175 5.75 -1.02 -22.24
N THR A 176 5.49 -1.60 -23.42
CA THR A 176 4.56 -2.71 -23.64
C THR A 176 5.29 -3.99 -24.06
N PRO A 177 4.66 -5.18 -24.02
CA PRO A 177 5.24 -6.39 -24.58
C PRO A 177 5.63 -6.25 -26.06
N ALA A 178 4.88 -5.45 -26.84
CA ALA A 178 5.19 -5.20 -28.24
C ALA A 178 6.54 -4.46 -28.42
N ASP A 179 6.86 -3.52 -27.52
CA ASP A 179 8.14 -2.80 -27.55
C ASP A 179 9.31 -3.75 -27.22
N VAL A 180 9.15 -4.62 -26.21
CA VAL A 180 10.16 -5.63 -25.85
C VAL A 180 10.31 -6.67 -26.96
N LYS A 181 9.21 -7.04 -27.61
CA LYS A 181 9.24 -7.95 -28.77
C LYS A 181 9.98 -7.33 -29.95
N ALA A 182 9.77 -6.04 -30.21
CA ALA A 182 10.49 -5.30 -31.24
C ALA A 182 12.01 -5.30 -30.97
N LEU A 183 12.43 -4.98 -29.74
CA LEU A 183 13.83 -5.03 -29.33
C LEU A 183 14.43 -6.42 -29.49
N ALA A 184 13.74 -7.45 -29.04
CA ALA A 184 14.20 -8.83 -29.11
C ALA A 184 14.29 -9.35 -30.54
N SER A 185 13.56 -8.78 -31.51
CA SER A 185 13.59 -9.14 -32.93
C SER A 185 14.77 -8.53 -33.69
N GLN A 186 15.47 -7.53 -33.10
CA GLN A 186 16.66 -6.94 -33.70
C GLN A 186 17.88 -7.85 -33.61
N VAL A 187 17.88 -8.82 -32.72
CA VAL A 187 19.00 -9.71 -32.46
C VAL A 187 18.77 -11.05 -33.17
N ALA A 188 19.71 -11.45 -34.00
CA ALA A 188 19.65 -12.72 -34.73
C ALA A 188 20.10 -13.92 -33.87
N ALA A 189 20.61 -13.71 -32.65
CA ALA A 189 21.03 -14.78 -31.78
C ALA A 189 19.86 -15.70 -31.40
N PRO A 190 20.05 -17.03 -31.46
CA PRO A 190 18.99 -17.97 -31.14
C PRO A 190 18.59 -17.93 -29.66
N GLU A 191 19.50 -17.62 -28.75
CA GLU A 191 19.30 -17.66 -27.31
C GLU A 191 19.09 -16.25 -26.72
N SER A 192 18.14 -16.09 -25.84
CA SER A 192 17.92 -14.85 -25.09
C SER A 192 17.36 -15.15 -23.69
N HIS A 193 17.84 -14.40 -22.69
CA HIS A 193 17.40 -14.52 -21.30
C HIS A 193 16.72 -13.22 -20.85
N PHE A 194 15.48 -13.32 -20.40
CA PHE A 194 14.75 -12.18 -19.87
C PHE A 194 14.41 -12.41 -18.39
N VAL A 195 14.69 -11.42 -17.59
CA VAL A 195 14.34 -11.36 -16.16
C VAL A 195 13.39 -10.20 -15.97
N LEU A 196 12.15 -10.50 -15.63
CA LEU A 196 11.06 -9.55 -15.51
C LEU A 196 10.53 -9.56 -14.07
N MET A 197 11.01 -8.63 -13.23
CA MET A 197 10.69 -8.55 -11.80
C MET A 197 9.82 -7.33 -11.50
N PHE A 198 8.56 -7.39 -11.92
CA PHE A 198 7.58 -6.33 -11.71
C PHE A 198 6.15 -6.88 -11.76
N PRO A 199 5.17 -6.20 -11.13
CA PRO A 199 3.76 -6.58 -11.19
C PRO A 199 3.23 -6.66 -12.63
N GLY A 200 2.59 -7.79 -12.99
CA GLY A 200 2.13 -8.06 -14.35
C GLY A 200 3.20 -8.69 -15.27
N SER A 201 4.37 -9.05 -14.75
CA SER A 201 5.48 -9.63 -15.53
C SER A 201 5.11 -10.95 -16.22
N GLY A 202 4.25 -11.78 -15.61
CA GLY A 202 3.75 -13.00 -16.24
C GLY A 202 2.97 -12.75 -17.52
N LEU A 203 2.21 -11.65 -17.60
CA LEU A 203 1.50 -11.24 -18.80
C LEU A 203 2.44 -10.73 -19.90
N PHE A 204 3.60 -10.16 -19.55
CA PHE A 204 4.66 -9.88 -20.48
C PHE A 204 5.28 -11.18 -20.99
N ALA A 205 5.63 -12.08 -20.08
CA ALA A 205 6.28 -13.35 -20.38
C ALA A 205 5.44 -14.19 -21.33
N SER A 206 4.12 -14.31 -21.10
CA SER A 206 3.21 -15.07 -21.96
C SER A 206 3.18 -14.58 -23.41
N GLN A 207 3.33 -13.26 -23.62
CA GLN A 207 3.36 -12.66 -24.98
C GLN A 207 4.75 -12.67 -25.64
N LEU A 208 5.82 -12.87 -24.86
CA LEU A 208 7.20 -12.89 -25.31
C LEU A 208 7.76 -14.31 -25.47
N ALA A 209 7.10 -15.32 -24.93
CA ALA A 209 7.52 -16.71 -24.98
C ALA A 209 7.68 -17.20 -26.43
N ARG A 210 8.81 -17.83 -26.74
CA ARG A 210 9.11 -18.48 -28.01
C ARG A 210 10.22 -19.51 -27.84
N GLU A 211 10.43 -20.37 -28.85
CA GLU A 211 11.57 -21.27 -28.84
C GLU A 211 12.89 -20.54 -28.62
N GLN A 212 13.79 -21.13 -27.86
CA GLN A 212 15.13 -20.62 -27.52
C GLN A 212 15.17 -19.32 -26.72
N ARG A 213 14.01 -18.87 -26.15
CA ARG A 213 13.99 -17.79 -25.19
C ARG A 213 13.62 -18.33 -23.82
N GLN A 214 14.39 -17.99 -22.80
CA GLN A 214 14.10 -18.28 -21.42
C GLN A 214 13.69 -16.97 -20.73
N ILE A 215 12.52 -16.96 -20.08
CA ILE A 215 12.01 -15.79 -19.39
C ILE A 215 11.71 -16.19 -17.94
N LEU A 216 12.28 -15.47 -16.99
CA LEU A 216 11.98 -15.55 -15.59
C LEU A 216 11.10 -14.35 -15.22
N SER A 217 9.84 -14.59 -14.84
CA SER A 217 8.94 -13.58 -14.33
C SER A 217 8.78 -13.70 -12.81
N SER A 218 8.52 -12.61 -12.12
CA SER A 218 8.26 -12.61 -10.66
C SER A 218 6.93 -13.29 -10.31
N GLU A 219 6.02 -13.39 -11.27
CA GLU A 219 4.70 -13.96 -11.10
C GLU A 219 4.20 -14.66 -12.36
N CYS A 220 3.18 -15.51 -12.23
CA CYS A 220 2.50 -16.07 -13.40
C CYS A 220 1.58 -15.03 -14.06
N GLU A 221 1.02 -15.37 -15.25
CA GLU A 221 0.20 -14.43 -16.03
C GLU A 221 -1.09 -13.95 -15.34
N THR A 222 -1.55 -14.65 -14.30
CA THR A 222 -2.81 -14.36 -13.60
C THR A 222 -2.63 -13.68 -12.24
N MET A 223 -1.41 -13.57 -11.74
CA MET A 223 -1.11 -12.99 -10.42
C MET A 223 -0.44 -11.63 -10.57
N PHE A 224 -0.63 -10.77 -9.57
CA PHE A 224 0.02 -9.46 -9.45
C PHE A 224 0.59 -9.30 -8.06
N SER A 225 1.89 -9.12 -7.97
CA SER A 225 2.59 -8.75 -6.74
C SER A 225 2.56 -7.22 -6.56
N SER A 226 2.41 -6.75 -5.32
CA SER A 226 2.55 -5.33 -5.01
C SER A 226 4.02 -4.91 -4.95
N ASP A 227 4.87 -5.72 -4.27
CA ASP A 227 6.30 -5.44 -4.06
C ASP A 227 7.11 -6.73 -4.19
N PRO A 228 7.62 -7.06 -5.40
CA PRO A 228 8.37 -8.28 -5.61
C PRO A 228 9.66 -8.33 -4.80
N VAL A 229 9.78 -9.30 -3.90
CA VAL A 229 11.05 -9.57 -3.17
C VAL A 229 12.05 -10.33 -4.02
N GLY A 230 11.57 -10.94 -5.11
CA GLY A 230 12.37 -11.78 -6.01
C GLY A 230 13.58 -11.08 -6.58
N MET A 231 13.53 -9.77 -6.83
CA MET A 231 14.70 -9.04 -7.33
C MET A 231 15.86 -9.07 -6.33
N SER A 232 15.61 -8.79 -5.05
CA SER A 232 16.64 -8.80 -4.01
C SER A 232 17.20 -10.21 -3.76
N LEU A 233 16.32 -11.23 -3.80
CA LEU A 233 16.74 -12.63 -3.67
C LEU A 233 17.53 -13.09 -4.90
N LEU A 234 17.14 -12.68 -6.10
CA LEU A 234 17.85 -13.01 -7.33
C LEU A 234 19.23 -12.37 -7.38
N LEU A 235 19.37 -11.10 -6.98
CA LEU A 235 20.66 -10.41 -6.87
C LEU A 235 21.59 -11.16 -5.93
N LYS A 236 21.09 -11.60 -4.76
CA LYS A 236 21.87 -12.40 -3.83
C LYS A 236 22.33 -13.71 -4.47
N LEU A 237 21.44 -14.47 -5.10
CA LEU A 237 21.75 -15.73 -5.75
C LEU A 237 22.74 -15.56 -6.91
N ALA A 238 22.55 -14.53 -7.75
CA ALA A 238 23.43 -14.26 -8.87
C ALA A 238 24.86 -13.85 -8.45
N ARG A 239 24.97 -13.21 -7.26
CA ARG A 239 26.26 -12.84 -6.67
C ARG A 239 26.95 -14.04 -6.02
N ASP A 240 26.21 -14.83 -5.25
CA ASP A 240 26.74 -15.96 -4.48
C ASP A 240 27.12 -17.13 -5.39
N GLU A 241 26.42 -17.32 -6.51
CA GLU A 241 26.56 -18.46 -7.41
C GLU A 241 26.59 -18.04 -8.89
N PRO A 242 27.54 -17.25 -9.34
CA PRO A 242 27.58 -16.66 -10.69
C PRO A 242 27.72 -17.66 -11.84
N SER A 243 28.07 -18.92 -11.54
CA SER A 243 28.24 -19.97 -12.54
C SER A 243 27.01 -20.84 -12.78
N LEU A 244 25.90 -20.60 -12.04
CA LEU A 244 24.68 -21.39 -12.21
C LEU A 244 24.07 -21.20 -13.61
N ALA A 245 23.54 -22.29 -14.15
CA ALA A 245 22.68 -22.23 -15.32
C ALA A 245 21.41 -21.42 -14.99
N PHE A 246 20.88 -20.67 -15.97
CA PHE A 246 19.73 -19.79 -15.77
C PHE A 246 18.50 -20.53 -15.24
N GLU A 247 18.26 -21.77 -15.71
CA GLU A 247 17.19 -22.61 -15.21
C GLU A 247 17.40 -22.99 -13.74
N ALA A 248 18.61 -23.40 -13.36
CA ALA A 248 18.92 -23.76 -11.96
C ALA A 248 18.85 -22.54 -11.03
N LEU A 249 19.28 -21.36 -11.51
CA LEU A 249 19.16 -20.08 -10.81
C LEU A 249 17.67 -19.75 -10.57
N SER A 250 16.85 -19.92 -11.60
CA SER A 250 15.39 -19.68 -11.53
C SER A 250 14.72 -20.62 -10.53
N GLU A 251 15.08 -21.91 -10.52
CA GLU A 251 14.56 -22.86 -9.53
C GLU A 251 14.96 -22.52 -8.09
N LYS A 252 16.22 -22.09 -7.88
CA LYS A 252 16.66 -21.64 -6.57
C LYS A 252 15.90 -20.39 -6.12
N LEU A 253 15.63 -19.46 -7.05
CA LEU A 253 14.82 -18.29 -6.75
C LEU A 253 13.41 -18.68 -6.30
N GLY A 254 12.74 -19.59 -7.00
CA GLY A 254 11.40 -20.05 -6.62
C GLY A 254 11.37 -20.62 -5.20
N ARG A 255 12.38 -21.46 -4.85
CA ARG A 255 12.52 -21.99 -3.49
C ARG A 255 12.84 -20.92 -2.46
N ALA A 256 13.75 -19.98 -2.78
CA ALA A 256 14.12 -18.89 -1.88
C ALA A 256 12.94 -17.94 -1.63
N THR A 257 12.16 -17.62 -2.66
CA THR A 257 10.95 -16.81 -2.53
C THR A 257 9.91 -17.51 -1.66
N ALA A 258 9.64 -18.78 -1.90
CA ALA A 258 8.72 -19.57 -1.07
C ALA A 258 9.17 -19.62 0.40
N ALA A 259 10.46 -19.85 0.65
CA ALA A 259 11.05 -19.87 1.99
C ALA A 259 10.96 -18.49 2.65
N TRP A 260 11.23 -17.41 1.92
CA TRP A 260 11.15 -16.03 2.44
C TRP A 260 9.76 -15.70 2.98
N TYR A 261 8.71 -16.07 2.23
CA TYR A 261 7.30 -15.88 2.66
C TYR A 261 6.94 -16.81 3.83
N ALA A 262 7.37 -18.07 3.79
CA ALA A 262 7.10 -19.04 4.85
C ALA A 262 7.76 -18.65 6.18
N ASP A 263 9.04 -18.23 6.17
CA ASP A 263 9.78 -17.81 7.35
C ASP A 263 9.15 -16.60 8.05
N ARG A 264 8.44 -15.77 7.29
CA ARG A 264 7.73 -14.58 7.78
C ARG A 264 6.25 -14.82 8.03
N SER A 265 5.78 -16.05 7.77
CA SER A 265 4.36 -16.41 7.85
C SER A 265 3.47 -15.46 7.04
N LEU A 266 3.95 -15.00 5.90
CA LEU A 266 3.22 -14.14 4.99
C LEU A 266 2.55 -14.98 3.89
N ALA A 267 1.38 -14.52 3.44
CA ALA A 267 0.78 -15.05 2.23
C ALA A 267 1.69 -14.78 1.03
N ARG A 268 1.90 -15.79 0.21
CA ARG A 268 2.76 -15.66 -0.96
C ARG A 268 2.03 -14.91 -2.07
N THR A 269 2.47 -13.70 -2.37
CA THR A 269 1.92 -12.84 -3.43
C THR A 269 2.77 -12.84 -4.68
N GLU A 270 3.96 -13.44 -4.64
CA GLU A 270 4.91 -13.53 -5.73
C GLU A 270 5.21 -15.00 -6.04
N GLU A 271 5.12 -15.36 -7.30
CA GLU A 271 5.31 -16.74 -7.74
C GLU A 271 6.25 -16.79 -8.95
N PRO A 272 7.59 -16.82 -8.70
CA PRO A 272 8.57 -16.88 -9.77
C PRO A 272 8.28 -18.03 -10.73
N THR A 273 8.20 -17.70 -12.01
CA THR A 273 7.78 -18.59 -13.08
C THR A 273 8.78 -18.58 -14.21
N LEU A 274 9.23 -19.75 -14.64
CA LEU A 274 10.10 -19.94 -15.78
C LEU A 274 9.30 -20.29 -17.03
N TRP A 275 9.50 -19.52 -18.08
CA TRP A 275 8.96 -19.72 -19.42
C TRP A 275 10.09 -20.17 -20.33
N ALA A 276 10.11 -21.42 -20.71
CA ALA A 276 11.11 -22.01 -21.61
C ALA A 276 10.42 -22.55 -22.87
N GLY A 277 10.67 -21.91 -24.00
CA GLY A 277 10.02 -22.25 -25.24
C GLY A 277 8.59 -21.70 -25.37
N THR A 278 7.76 -22.41 -26.16
CA THR A 278 6.35 -22.08 -26.40
C THR A 278 5.40 -22.83 -25.44
N ASP A 279 5.95 -23.65 -24.54
CA ASP A 279 5.19 -24.48 -23.62
C ASP A 279 4.62 -23.70 -22.45
N LYS A 280 3.76 -24.39 -21.68
CA LYS A 280 3.14 -23.81 -20.46
C LYS A 280 4.20 -23.33 -19.47
N PRO A 281 3.93 -22.24 -18.75
CA PRO A 281 4.84 -21.74 -17.74
C PRO A 281 5.08 -22.79 -16.67
N ARG A 282 6.32 -22.87 -16.19
CA ARG A 282 6.71 -23.78 -15.11
C ARG A 282 6.83 -22.99 -13.80
N LEU A 283 5.94 -23.26 -12.87
CA LEU A 283 6.02 -22.77 -11.51
C LEU A 283 7.24 -23.36 -10.80
N LEU A 284 8.06 -22.53 -10.17
CA LEU A 284 9.38 -22.93 -9.64
C LEU A 284 9.38 -23.37 -8.18
N ALA A 285 8.30 -23.16 -7.45
CA ALA A 285 8.13 -23.68 -6.11
C ALA A 285 7.26 -24.94 -6.14
N ALA A 286 7.88 -26.13 -6.21
CA ALA A 286 7.17 -27.36 -5.93
C ALA A 286 6.73 -27.36 -4.46
N ALA A 287 5.46 -27.64 -4.22
CA ALA A 287 4.95 -27.87 -2.89
C ALA A 287 5.78 -28.97 -2.21
N SER A 288 6.40 -28.67 -1.07
CA SER A 288 6.79 -29.71 -0.13
C SER A 288 5.49 -30.39 0.29
N GLU A 289 5.45 -31.70 0.14
CA GLU A 289 4.34 -32.56 0.54
C GLU A 289 4.01 -32.35 2.01
N THR A 290 3.03 -31.53 2.30
CA THR A 290 2.10 -31.63 3.44
C THR A 290 1.11 -30.48 3.34
N ASN A 291 0.08 -30.70 2.58
CA ASN A 291 -1.34 -30.36 2.78
C ASN A 291 -2.04 -30.38 1.41
N SER A 292 -2.60 -31.55 1.14
CA SER A 292 -3.47 -31.72 -0.02
C SER A 292 -4.76 -30.93 0.17
N PHE A 293 -4.83 -29.78 -0.47
CA PHE A 293 -6.10 -29.29 -0.99
C PHE A 293 -6.04 -29.43 -2.51
N ALA A 294 -6.87 -30.33 -2.99
CA ALA A 294 -7.01 -30.62 -4.39
C ALA A 294 -7.32 -29.34 -5.16
N SER A 295 -6.35 -28.87 -5.92
CA SER A 295 -6.65 -27.97 -7.03
C SER A 295 -7.46 -28.79 -8.04
N ALA A 296 -8.75 -28.49 -8.16
CA ALA A 296 -9.53 -28.94 -9.28
C ALA A 296 -8.83 -28.48 -10.55
N ARG A 297 -8.27 -29.44 -11.29
CA ARG A 297 -7.81 -29.20 -12.66
C ARG A 297 -9.02 -28.75 -13.48
N LEU A 298 -9.04 -27.48 -13.81
CA LEU A 298 -9.80 -27.01 -14.96
C LEU A 298 -9.05 -27.52 -16.19
N GLU A 299 -9.66 -28.46 -16.92
CA GLU A 299 -9.22 -28.79 -18.28
C GLU A 299 -9.45 -27.54 -19.14
N GLU A 300 -8.37 -26.81 -19.38
CA GLU A 300 -8.36 -25.74 -20.39
C GLU A 300 -8.41 -26.38 -21.77
N THR A 301 -9.52 -26.20 -22.44
CA THR A 301 -9.56 -26.36 -23.90
C THR A 301 -8.79 -25.20 -24.54
N ASN A 302 -7.61 -25.52 -25.08
CA ASN A 302 -6.74 -24.60 -25.78
C ASN A 302 -7.38 -24.16 -27.10
N ALA A 303 -7.97 -22.97 -27.12
CA ALA A 303 -7.91 -22.01 -28.22
C ALA A 303 -8.13 -20.62 -27.60
N PRO A 304 -7.38 -19.57 -28.01
CA PRO A 304 -7.83 -18.23 -27.68
C PRO A 304 -9.24 -18.11 -28.27
N PRO A 305 -10.24 -17.70 -27.47
CA PRO A 305 -11.53 -17.41 -28.07
C PRO A 305 -11.26 -16.31 -29.08
N THR A 306 -11.31 -16.64 -30.35
CA THR A 306 -11.64 -15.66 -31.38
C THR A 306 -12.90 -15.00 -30.81
N VAL A 307 -12.76 -13.75 -30.41
CA VAL A 307 -13.92 -12.90 -30.16
C VAL A 307 -14.72 -12.96 -31.46
N LYS A 308 -15.67 -13.87 -31.51
CA LYS A 308 -16.74 -13.77 -32.48
C LYS A 308 -17.43 -12.48 -32.08
N VAL A 309 -17.01 -11.39 -32.73
CA VAL A 309 -17.89 -10.24 -32.86
C VAL A 309 -19.12 -10.85 -33.51
N SER A 310 -20.14 -11.13 -32.72
CA SER A 310 -21.45 -11.49 -33.23
C SER A 310 -21.76 -10.40 -34.22
N GLU A 311 -22.05 -10.77 -35.49
CA GLU A 311 -22.53 -9.80 -36.43
C GLU A 311 -23.63 -8.99 -35.75
N PRO A 312 -23.59 -7.65 -35.90
CA PRO A 312 -24.54 -6.79 -35.22
C PRO A 312 -25.96 -7.26 -35.59
N GLU A 313 -26.73 -7.71 -34.56
CA GLU A 313 -28.16 -7.87 -34.74
C GLU A 313 -28.72 -6.57 -35.34
N PRO A 314 -29.56 -6.65 -36.37
CA PRO A 314 -30.21 -5.46 -36.89
C PRO A 314 -30.85 -4.67 -35.74
N PRO A 315 -30.78 -3.33 -35.73
CA PRO A 315 -31.29 -2.54 -34.63
C PRO A 315 -32.72 -2.98 -34.35
N PRO A 316 -33.07 -3.27 -33.09
CA PRO A 316 -34.45 -3.65 -32.76
C PRO A 316 -35.39 -2.52 -33.23
N ALA A 317 -36.43 -2.88 -33.93
CA ALA A 317 -37.38 -1.94 -34.52
C ALA A 317 -37.97 -0.93 -33.51
N GLU A 318 -37.88 -1.24 -32.18
CA GLU A 318 -38.21 -0.34 -31.08
C GLU A 318 -37.29 -0.61 -29.89
N LEU A 319 -36.63 0.45 -29.33
CA LEU A 319 -35.90 0.40 -28.06
C LEU A 319 -36.87 -0.01 -26.94
N PRO A 320 -36.43 -0.89 -26.00
CA PRO A 320 -37.21 -1.20 -24.79
C PRO A 320 -37.66 0.07 -24.06
N ALA A 321 -38.88 0.02 -23.46
CA ALA A 321 -39.50 1.19 -22.82
C ALA A 321 -38.55 1.90 -21.81
N VAL A 322 -37.75 1.15 -21.08
CA VAL A 322 -36.81 1.70 -20.10
C VAL A 322 -35.84 2.72 -20.70
N TRP A 323 -35.38 2.51 -21.93
CA TRP A 323 -34.45 3.40 -22.62
C TRP A 323 -35.10 4.71 -23.08
N ARG A 324 -36.43 4.72 -23.29
CA ARG A 324 -37.18 5.92 -23.66
C ARG A 324 -37.37 6.89 -22.50
N GLU A 325 -37.26 6.39 -21.26
CA GLU A 325 -37.36 7.19 -20.02
C GLU A 325 -36.04 7.88 -19.67
N ILE A 326 -34.92 7.38 -20.19
CA ILE A 326 -33.60 7.89 -19.87
C ILE A 326 -33.29 9.15 -20.70
N LYS A 327 -33.16 10.27 -20.00
CA LYS A 327 -32.80 11.56 -20.61
C LYS A 327 -31.28 11.76 -20.52
N ARG A 328 -30.65 11.89 -21.67
CA ARG A 328 -29.21 12.24 -21.75
C ARG A 328 -28.99 13.67 -21.28
N VAL A 329 -27.80 13.91 -20.71
CA VAL A 329 -27.38 15.27 -20.35
C VAL A 329 -26.48 15.85 -21.43
N GLU A 330 -26.41 17.19 -21.44
CA GLU A 330 -25.44 17.94 -22.24
C GLU A 330 -24.08 17.90 -21.53
N PRO A 331 -22.98 17.47 -22.19
CA PRO A 331 -21.66 17.37 -21.55
C PRO A 331 -21.18 18.70 -20.96
N GLN A 332 -21.56 19.83 -21.57
CA GLN A 332 -21.16 21.17 -21.12
C GLN A 332 -21.66 21.54 -19.72
N LYS A 333 -22.71 20.85 -19.23
CA LYS A 333 -23.20 21.04 -17.84
C LYS A 333 -22.32 20.36 -16.80
N TYR A 334 -21.43 19.46 -17.23
CA TYR A 334 -20.57 18.65 -16.36
C TYR A 334 -19.12 18.68 -16.88
N PRO A 335 -18.48 19.85 -16.95
CA PRO A 335 -17.17 20.04 -17.61
C PRO A 335 -16.01 19.29 -16.94
N GLU A 336 -16.16 18.93 -15.67
CA GLU A 336 -15.12 18.22 -14.87
C GLU A 336 -15.43 16.73 -14.73
N ALA A 337 -16.53 16.21 -15.33
CA ALA A 337 -16.94 14.83 -15.13
C ALA A 337 -16.69 13.97 -16.39
N ASP A 338 -16.15 12.77 -16.21
CA ASP A 338 -15.97 11.81 -17.30
C ASP A 338 -17.25 11.03 -17.62
N GLY A 339 -18.22 11.06 -16.72
CA GLY A 339 -19.51 10.45 -16.87
C GLY A 339 -20.53 11.03 -15.89
N VAL A 340 -21.81 10.76 -16.13
CA VAL A 340 -22.94 11.14 -15.25
C VAL A 340 -23.85 9.93 -15.03
N MET A 341 -24.12 9.63 -13.77
CA MET A 341 -25.16 8.68 -13.39
C MET A 341 -26.52 9.30 -13.62
N LEU A 342 -27.20 8.88 -14.69
CA LEU A 342 -28.51 9.42 -15.07
C LEU A 342 -29.61 8.92 -14.13
N ARG A 343 -29.52 7.64 -13.73
CA ARG A 343 -30.47 7.01 -12.81
C ARG A 343 -29.80 5.84 -12.10
N ARG A 344 -29.97 5.77 -10.78
CA ARG A 344 -29.62 4.62 -9.94
C ARG A 344 -30.85 4.16 -9.16
N ARG A 345 -31.16 2.88 -9.22
CA ARG A 345 -32.21 2.25 -8.42
C ARG A 345 -31.64 1.09 -7.62
N CYS A 346 -31.88 1.09 -6.32
CA CYS A 346 -31.48 0.02 -5.41
C CYS A 346 -32.72 -0.46 -4.65
N SER A 347 -33.07 -1.72 -4.80
CA SER A 347 -34.18 -2.34 -4.06
C SER A 347 -33.62 -3.39 -3.11
N TYR A 348 -34.03 -3.34 -1.86
CA TYR A 348 -33.66 -4.28 -0.80
C TYR A 348 -34.93 -4.97 -0.31
N THR A 349 -34.96 -6.29 -0.37
CA THR A 349 -36.04 -7.11 0.19
C THR A 349 -35.49 -7.86 1.40
N LEU A 350 -35.96 -7.51 2.60
CA LEU A 350 -35.53 -8.12 3.84
C LEU A 350 -36.44 -9.31 4.12
N GLY A 351 -35.88 -10.53 4.24
CA GLY A 351 -36.65 -11.74 4.47
C GLY A 351 -37.10 -11.93 5.93
N SER A 352 -38.03 -12.87 6.16
CA SER A 352 -38.47 -13.27 7.50
C SER A 352 -37.51 -14.23 8.21
N ASN A 353 -36.67 -14.92 7.50
CA ASN A 353 -35.47 -15.64 7.97
C ASN A 353 -34.34 -14.93 7.25
N PRO A 354 -33.30 -14.35 7.89
CA PRO A 354 -32.62 -13.17 7.38
C PRO A 354 -31.98 -13.34 6.00
N ALA A 355 -32.79 -13.67 5.00
CA ALA A 355 -32.41 -13.58 3.61
C ALA A 355 -32.55 -12.12 3.16
N ILE A 356 -31.55 -11.62 2.47
CA ILE A 356 -31.55 -10.28 1.88
C ILE A 356 -31.45 -10.45 0.38
N GLY A 357 -32.50 -10.02 -0.33
CA GLY A 357 -32.44 -9.86 -1.78
C GLY A 357 -32.12 -8.40 -2.11
N THR A 358 -31.15 -8.16 -2.98
CA THR A 358 -30.94 -6.82 -3.52
C THR A 358 -31.09 -6.84 -5.03
N GLU A 359 -31.59 -5.74 -5.59
CA GLU A 359 -31.56 -5.50 -7.02
C GLU A 359 -31.04 -4.09 -7.26
N GLN A 360 -30.01 -3.96 -8.08
CA GLN A 360 -29.41 -2.68 -8.45
C GLN A 360 -29.51 -2.48 -9.95
N GLU A 361 -29.87 -1.27 -10.36
CA GLU A 361 -29.92 -0.83 -11.75
C GLU A 361 -29.29 0.55 -11.89
N GLU A 362 -28.33 0.68 -12.79
CA GLU A 362 -27.57 1.90 -13.03
C GLU A 362 -27.56 2.26 -14.50
N PHE A 363 -27.78 3.56 -14.79
CA PHE A 363 -27.64 4.15 -16.12
C PHE A 363 -26.58 5.24 -16.05
N ILE A 364 -25.46 5.07 -16.76
CA ILE A 364 -24.35 6.03 -16.77
C ILE A 364 -24.11 6.52 -18.19
N GLN A 365 -24.14 7.83 -18.38
CA GLN A 365 -23.74 8.45 -19.64
C GLN A 365 -22.23 8.73 -19.61
N ILE A 366 -21.54 8.27 -20.63
CA ILE A 366 -20.11 8.52 -20.82
C ILE A 366 -19.95 9.90 -21.49
N LEU A 367 -19.14 10.79 -20.89
CA LEU A 367 -18.93 12.14 -21.41
C LEU A 367 -17.59 12.30 -22.11
N THR A 368 -16.54 11.62 -21.61
CA THR A 368 -15.17 11.68 -22.14
C THR A 368 -14.65 10.29 -22.51
N PRO A 369 -13.54 10.18 -23.26
CA PRO A 369 -12.89 8.90 -23.51
C PRO A 369 -12.45 8.18 -22.23
N GLU A 370 -12.06 8.92 -21.18
CA GLU A 370 -11.67 8.42 -19.86
C GLU A 370 -12.85 7.80 -19.11
N GLY A 371 -14.06 8.25 -19.40
CA GLY A 371 -15.30 7.70 -18.85
C GLY A 371 -15.58 6.24 -19.21
N LYS A 372 -14.86 5.66 -20.17
CA LYS A 372 -14.99 4.23 -20.51
C LYS A 372 -14.72 3.30 -19.32
N ARG A 373 -13.93 3.74 -18.32
CA ARG A 373 -13.68 2.99 -17.09
C ARG A 373 -14.95 2.68 -16.30
N PHE A 374 -16.01 3.45 -16.46
CA PHE A 374 -17.30 3.16 -15.79
C PHE A 374 -18.02 1.94 -16.36
N GLY A 375 -17.53 1.37 -17.46
CA GLY A 375 -17.99 0.09 -17.98
C GLY A 375 -17.29 -1.12 -17.39
N ASP A 376 -16.28 -0.93 -16.54
CA ASP A 376 -15.60 -2.01 -15.83
C ASP A 376 -16.38 -2.29 -14.53
N PHE A 377 -17.06 -3.41 -14.48
CA PHE A 377 -17.84 -3.84 -13.33
C PHE A 377 -17.17 -4.97 -12.59
N ASP A 378 -17.27 -4.92 -11.28
CA ASP A 378 -16.69 -5.86 -10.35
C ASP A 378 -17.58 -5.95 -9.11
N VAL A 379 -18.20 -7.12 -8.91
CA VAL A 379 -19.12 -7.36 -7.80
C VAL A 379 -18.59 -8.54 -6.96
N ALA A 380 -18.15 -8.23 -5.74
CA ALA A 380 -17.74 -9.23 -4.76
C ALA A 380 -18.97 -9.89 -4.14
N TYR A 381 -18.85 -11.18 -3.78
CA TYR A 381 -19.89 -11.96 -3.10
C TYR A 381 -19.28 -13.13 -2.33
N SER A 382 -20.01 -13.72 -1.41
CA SER A 382 -19.55 -14.74 -0.44
C SER A 382 -20.26 -16.08 -0.61
N PRO A 383 -19.86 -16.96 -1.57
CA PRO A 383 -20.46 -18.29 -1.68
C PRO A 383 -20.09 -19.16 -0.47
N PRO A 384 -20.90 -20.13 -0.07
CA PRO A 384 -22.21 -20.50 -0.66
C PRO A 384 -23.39 -19.67 -0.14
N HIS A 385 -23.11 -18.65 0.70
CA HIS A 385 -24.15 -17.89 1.41
C HIS A 385 -24.80 -16.82 0.54
N GLU A 386 -24.07 -16.32 -0.46
CA GLU A 386 -24.50 -15.26 -1.35
C GLU A 386 -24.32 -15.65 -2.82
N ASP A 387 -25.25 -15.23 -3.67
CA ASP A 387 -25.18 -15.34 -5.14
C ASP A 387 -25.31 -13.98 -5.79
N VAL A 388 -24.67 -13.81 -6.95
CA VAL A 388 -24.78 -12.64 -7.83
C VAL A 388 -25.24 -13.05 -9.21
N ASN A 389 -26.30 -12.40 -9.73
CA ASN A 389 -26.82 -12.66 -11.05
C ASN A 389 -27.02 -11.36 -11.84
N PHE A 390 -26.31 -11.22 -12.97
CA PHE A 390 -26.45 -10.09 -13.88
C PHE A 390 -27.63 -10.30 -14.81
N LEU A 391 -28.56 -9.33 -14.84
CA LEU A 391 -29.81 -9.38 -15.59
C LEU A 391 -29.71 -8.61 -16.92
N ASN A 392 -29.08 -7.44 -16.89
CA ASN A 392 -28.85 -6.60 -18.06
C ASN A 392 -27.46 -5.97 -17.99
N CYS A 393 -26.68 -6.15 -19.03
CA CYS A 393 -25.38 -5.51 -19.23
C CYS A 393 -25.34 -5.02 -20.69
N GLU A 394 -25.72 -3.76 -20.91
CA GLU A 394 -25.96 -3.25 -22.24
C GLU A 394 -25.55 -1.78 -22.40
N VAL A 395 -25.21 -1.37 -23.61
CA VAL A 395 -24.76 -0.02 -23.97
C VAL A 395 -25.58 0.50 -25.12
N LEU A 396 -26.25 1.62 -24.93
CA LEU A 396 -26.92 2.38 -26.01
C LEU A 396 -25.93 3.43 -26.54
N ARG A 397 -25.44 3.23 -27.75
CA ARG A 397 -24.52 4.13 -28.41
C ARG A 397 -25.17 5.41 -28.91
N PRO A 398 -24.43 6.48 -29.26
CA PRO A 398 -24.98 7.72 -29.83
C PRO A 398 -25.66 7.50 -31.18
N ASP A 399 -25.24 6.52 -31.96
CA ASP A 399 -25.82 6.11 -33.26
C ASP A 399 -27.13 5.33 -33.08
N GLY A 400 -27.64 5.14 -31.86
CA GLY A 400 -28.85 4.42 -31.57
C GLY A 400 -28.71 2.91 -31.47
N LYS A 401 -27.54 2.36 -31.73
CA LYS A 401 -27.27 0.92 -31.66
C LYS A 401 -27.19 0.46 -30.21
N LEU A 402 -27.96 -0.59 -29.87
CA LEU A 402 -27.86 -1.26 -28.57
C LEU A 402 -26.85 -2.43 -28.65
N VAL A 403 -25.83 -2.38 -27.85
CA VAL A 403 -24.80 -3.43 -27.73
C VAL A 403 -25.00 -4.14 -26.39
N ARG A 404 -25.04 -5.47 -26.39
CA ARG A 404 -25.18 -6.28 -25.18
C ARG A 404 -23.88 -7.01 -24.88
N LEU A 405 -23.61 -7.18 -23.60
CA LEU A 405 -22.51 -8.03 -23.14
C LEU A 405 -22.90 -9.50 -23.40
N ASP A 406 -21.97 -10.27 -23.95
CA ASP A 406 -22.11 -11.71 -24.00
C ASP A 406 -22.07 -12.26 -22.55
N PRO A 407 -23.03 -13.06 -22.12
CA PRO A 407 -22.99 -13.68 -20.79
C PRO A 407 -21.69 -14.45 -20.49
N ASP A 408 -21.10 -15.07 -21.49
CA ASP A 408 -19.83 -15.81 -21.38
C ASP A 408 -18.60 -14.88 -21.16
N ALA A 409 -18.78 -13.58 -21.35
CA ALA A 409 -17.74 -12.58 -21.05
C ALA A 409 -17.68 -12.21 -19.55
N ILE A 410 -18.68 -12.60 -18.75
CA ILE A 410 -18.67 -12.42 -17.30
C ILE A 410 -17.72 -13.45 -16.71
N ARG A 411 -16.63 -12.97 -16.12
CA ARG A 411 -15.61 -13.80 -15.49
C ARG A 411 -15.84 -13.87 -14.00
N GLU A 412 -15.39 -14.97 -13.40
CA GLU A 412 -15.41 -15.18 -11.96
C GLU A 412 -13.99 -15.44 -11.46
N GLY A 413 -13.62 -14.82 -10.32
CA GLY A 413 -12.31 -14.98 -9.70
C GLY A 413 -12.40 -14.94 -8.17
N GLY A 414 -11.31 -15.31 -7.48
CA GLY A 414 -11.19 -15.09 -6.04
C GLY A 414 -11.13 -13.59 -5.72
N GLU A 415 -11.65 -13.19 -4.56
CA GLU A 415 -11.48 -11.85 -4.06
C GLU A 415 -10.01 -11.64 -3.68
N GLN A 416 -9.39 -10.57 -4.20
CA GLN A 416 -8.07 -10.16 -3.75
C GLN A 416 -8.22 -9.43 -2.42
N SER A 417 -8.08 -10.15 -1.32
CA SER A 417 -7.97 -9.52 -0.01
C SER A 417 -6.62 -9.84 0.62
N VAL A 418 -6.11 -8.89 1.36
CA VAL A 418 -4.93 -9.04 2.21
C VAL A 418 -5.30 -9.97 3.37
N GLY A 419 -5.03 -11.29 3.23
CA GLY A 419 -5.26 -12.28 4.27
C GLY A 419 -5.80 -13.61 3.73
N ASP A 420 -5.23 -14.72 4.19
CA ASP A 420 -5.30 -16.07 3.62
C ASP A 420 -6.65 -16.80 3.72
N TYR A 421 -7.74 -16.18 4.19
CA TYR A 421 -8.96 -16.92 4.56
C TYR A 421 -10.28 -16.33 4.07
N HIS A 422 -10.25 -15.56 2.97
CA HIS A 422 -11.49 -15.11 2.34
C HIS A 422 -12.03 -16.14 1.34
N LEU A 423 -13.21 -16.71 1.61
CA LEU A 423 -14.01 -17.45 0.65
C LEU A 423 -14.72 -16.53 -0.35
N GLY A 424 -14.43 -15.23 -0.32
CA GLY A 424 -15.00 -14.24 -1.20
C GLY A 424 -14.64 -14.53 -2.66
N ARG A 425 -15.63 -14.38 -3.53
CA ARG A 425 -15.49 -14.40 -4.98
C ARG A 425 -15.96 -13.09 -5.56
N ARG A 426 -15.57 -12.83 -6.79
CA ARG A 426 -15.98 -11.65 -7.54
C ARG A 426 -16.38 -12.05 -8.96
N LYS A 427 -17.47 -11.47 -9.46
CA LYS A 427 -17.81 -11.51 -10.87
C LYS A 427 -17.48 -10.17 -11.49
N PHE A 428 -16.76 -10.20 -12.61
CA PHE A 428 -16.26 -8.98 -13.25
C PHE A 428 -16.30 -9.08 -14.77
N PHE A 429 -16.48 -7.92 -15.42
CA PHE A 429 -16.51 -7.77 -16.88
C PHE A 429 -16.29 -6.31 -17.28
N SER A 430 -16.01 -6.09 -18.57
CA SER A 430 -15.98 -4.77 -19.19
C SER A 430 -17.02 -4.68 -20.29
N LEU A 431 -17.85 -3.64 -20.29
CA LEU A 431 -18.89 -3.43 -21.29
C LEU A 431 -18.29 -3.02 -22.63
N PRO A 432 -18.68 -3.69 -23.75
CA PRO A 432 -18.21 -3.33 -25.08
C PRO A 432 -18.94 -2.10 -25.64
N GLY A 433 -18.31 -1.41 -26.59
CA GLY A 433 -18.97 -0.36 -27.39
C GLY A 433 -19.09 1.00 -26.72
N LEU A 434 -18.43 1.24 -25.60
CA LEU A 434 -18.43 2.52 -24.90
C LEU A 434 -17.66 3.58 -25.69
N VAL A 435 -18.31 4.68 -25.96
CA VAL A 435 -17.76 5.90 -26.59
C VAL A 435 -18.40 7.13 -25.92
N PRO A 436 -17.79 8.31 -26.00
CA PRO A 436 -18.44 9.53 -25.54
C PRO A 436 -19.85 9.69 -26.10
N GLY A 437 -20.83 10.02 -25.25
CA GLY A 437 -22.26 10.09 -25.57
C GLY A 437 -23.02 8.76 -25.46
N ALA A 438 -22.35 7.63 -25.31
CA ALA A 438 -23.00 6.35 -25.01
C ALA A 438 -23.59 6.35 -23.59
N VAL A 439 -24.66 5.57 -23.41
CA VAL A 439 -25.25 5.32 -22.08
C VAL A 439 -25.16 3.82 -21.81
N LEU A 440 -24.52 3.44 -20.73
CA LEU A 440 -24.53 2.05 -20.25
C LEU A 440 -25.70 1.80 -19.31
N ARG A 441 -26.14 0.56 -19.26
CA ARG A 441 -27.09 0.03 -18.29
C ARG A 441 -26.54 -1.27 -17.72
N VAL A 442 -26.40 -1.32 -16.40
CA VAL A 442 -26.14 -2.56 -15.69
C VAL A 442 -27.23 -2.79 -14.66
N ARG A 443 -27.80 -3.98 -14.66
CA ARG A 443 -28.81 -4.42 -13.69
C ARG A 443 -28.44 -5.80 -13.19
N TYR A 444 -28.34 -5.96 -11.89
CA TYR A 444 -27.98 -7.23 -11.26
C TYR A 444 -28.72 -7.43 -9.94
N LYS A 445 -28.78 -8.68 -9.52
CA LYS A 445 -29.33 -9.10 -8.23
C LYS A 445 -28.26 -9.76 -7.41
N THR A 446 -28.28 -9.50 -6.09
CA THR A 446 -27.59 -10.33 -5.11
C THR A 446 -28.61 -10.95 -4.17
N GLU A 447 -28.33 -12.16 -3.71
CA GLU A 447 -29.23 -12.88 -2.81
C GLU A 447 -28.42 -13.57 -1.72
N TRP A 448 -28.60 -13.13 -0.48
CA TRP A 448 -28.11 -13.81 0.70
C TRP A 448 -29.09 -14.93 1.09
N LYS A 449 -28.74 -16.19 0.86
CA LYS A 449 -29.52 -17.37 1.22
C LYS A 449 -29.52 -17.61 2.71
N THR A 450 -28.38 -17.37 3.36
CA THR A 450 -28.22 -17.51 4.82
C THR A 450 -27.44 -16.30 5.32
N PHE A 451 -28.11 -15.42 6.03
CA PHE A 451 -27.44 -14.28 6.67
C PHE A 451 -26.95 -14.68 8.06
N PRO A 452 -25.68 -14.38 8.41
CA PRO A 452 -25.07 -14.89 9.66
C PRO A 452 -25.67 -14.27 10.94
N LEU A 453 -26.51 -13.27 10.81
CA LEU A 453 -27.11 -12.53 11.90
C LEU A 453 -28.62 -12.79 12.02
N PRO A 454 -29.22 -12.66 13.21
CA PRO A 454 -30.67 -12.81 13.39
C PRO A 454 -31.46 -11.62 12.83
N HIS A 455 -30.78 -10.51 12.56
CA HIS A 455 -31.34 -9.27 12.06
C HIS A 455 -30.43 -8.66 10.97
N VAL A 456 -31.00 -7.85 10.13
CA VAL A 456 -30.29 -7.11 9.08
C VAL A 456 -29.79 -5.78 9.63
N SER A 457 -28.57 -5.42 9.32
CA SER A 457 -27.96 -4.11 9.56
C SER A 457 -27.07 -3.76 8.38
N LEU A 458 -27.40 -2.69 7.65
CA LEU A 458 -26.71 -2.29 6.43
C LEU A 458 -26.46 -0.79 6.39
N GLU A 459 -25.37 -0.42 5.71
CA GLU A 459 -25.04 0.94 5.27
C GLU A 459 -25.21 1.00 3.75
N ILE A 460 -26.17 1.77 3.26
CA ILE A 460 -26.48 1.90 1.85
C ILE A 460 -25.90 3.23 1.34
N PRO A 461 -24.89 3.21 0.44
CA PRO A 461 -24.35 4.46 -0.13
C PRO A 461 -25.43 5.20 -0.94
N ILE A 462 -25.57 6.52 -0.72
CA ILE A 462 -26.50 7.37 -1.46
C ILE A 462 -25.77 8.06 -2.62
N GLY A 463 -24.68 8.78 -2.34
CA GLY A 463 -23.85 9.43 -3.35
C GLY A 463 -22.85 8.47 -3.99
N GLN A 464 -22.35 8.83 -5.16
CA GLN A 464 -21.39 8.08 -5.96
C GLN A 464 -20.21 8.97 -6.39
N GLU A 465 -19.18 8.38 -6.99
CA GLU A 465 -18.05 9.12 -7.59
C GLU A 465 -18.47 9.94 -8.82
N LEU A 466 -19.68 9.74 -9.31
CA LEU A 466 -20.25 10.45 -10.44
C LEU A 466 -21.34 11.42 -9.98
N PRO A 467 -21.47 12.59 -10.62
CA PRO A 467 -22.67 13.39 -10.49
C PRO A 467 -23.88 12.52 -10.82
N THR A 468 -24.86 12.51 -9.94
CA THR A 468 -26.03 11.61 -10.07
C THR A 468 -27.32 12.42 -10.15
N LEU A 469 -28.11 12.22 -11.22
CA LEU A 469 -29.37 12.95 -11.39
C LEU A 469 -30.47 12.40 -10.50
N GLU A 470 -30.60 11.08 -10.44
CA GLU A 470 -31.65 10.42 -9.65
C GLU A 470 -31.05 9.17 -8.95
N THR A 471 -31.23 9.08 -7.63
CA THR A 471 -31.05 7.85 -6.86
C THR A 471 -32.37 7.51 -6.17
N ALA A 472 -32.87 6.28 -6.36
CA ALA A 472 -34.01 5.73 -5.65
C ALA A 472 -33.57 4.52 -4.83
N ILE A 473 -33.85 4.54 -3.53
CA ILE A 473 -33.59 3.43 -2.62
C ILE A 473 -34.91 2.93 -2.07
N GLU A 474 -35.24 1.67 -2.35
CA GLU A 474 -36.46 1.01 -1.90
C GLU A 474 -36.07 -0.11 -0.92
N VAL A 475 -36.73 -0.13 0.25
CA VAL A 475 -36.52 -1.18 1.26
C VAL A 475 -37.86 -1.79 1.61
N SER A 476 -38.05 -3.08 1.33
CA SER A 476 -39.24 -3.87 1.69
C SER A 476 -38.97 -4.71 2.93
N VAL A 477 -39.75 -4.45 3.97
CA VAL A 477 -39.63 -5.04 5.31
C VAL A 477 -40.80 -5.96 5.58
N PRO A 478 -40.61 -7.19 6.12
CA PRO A 478 -41.69 -8.11 6.43
C PRO A 478 -42.67 -7.55 7.45
N LYS A 479 -43.89 -8.02 7.41
CA LYS A 479 -44.93 -7.60 8.36
C LYS A 479 -44.52 -7.92 9.81
N GLY A 480 -44.56 -6.88 10.66
CA GLY A 480 -44.26 -7.00 12.09
C GLY A 480 -42.75 -7.00 12.45
N ALA A 481 -41.82 -6.94 11.49
CA ALA A 481 -40.42 -6.79 11.78
C ALA A 481 -40.10 -5.35 12.25
N PRO A 482 -39.28 -5.18 13.28
CA PRO A 482 -38.74 -3.85 13.64
C PRO A 482 -38.00 -3.25 12.46
N PHE A 483 -38.02 -1.94 12.33
CA PHE A 483 -37.26 -1.28 11.28
C PHE A 483 -36.83 0.12 11.73
N HIS A 484 -35.53 0.35 11.75
CA HIS A 484 -34.89 1.63 12.06
C HIS A 484 -34.12 2.10 10.84
N PHE A 485 -34.14 3.40 10.56
CA PHE A 485 -33.35 4.00 9.49
C PHE A 485 -32.90 5.41 9.84
N ALA A 486 -31.75 5.81 9.31
CA ALA A 486 -31.25 7.17 9.42
C ALA A 486 -30.44 7.52 8.16
N PRO A 487 -30.81 8.57 7.41
CA PRO A 487 -29.91 9.15 6.43
C PRO A 487 -28.82 9.96 7.14
N GLU A 488 -27.57 9.75 6.75
CA GLU A 488 -26.40 10.47 7.26
C GLU A 488 -25.69 11.26 6.19
N GLN A 489 -25.17 12.43 6.54
CA GLN A 489 -24.42 13.35 5.65
C GLN A 489 -25.21 13.79 4.40
N ILE A 490 -26.54 13.80 4.50
CA ILE A 490 -27.42 14.27 3.46
C ILE A 490 -28.77 14.71 4.09
N SER A 491 -29.33 15.79 3.57
CA SER A 491 -30.72 16.14 3.86
C SER A 491 -31.64 15.27 3.03
N ALA A 492 -32.45 14.43 3.65
CA ALA A 492 -33.39 13.55 2.99
C ALA A 492 -34.82 13.92 3.41
N ALA A 493 -35.73 13.87 2.44
CA ALA A 493 -37.14 13.87 2.77
C ALA A 493 -37.54 12.52 3.38
N ASP A 494 -38.62 12.51 4.14
CA ASP A 494 -39.18 11.27 4.66
C ASP A 494 -39.50 10.29 3.52
N PRO A 495 -39.33 8.98 3.73
CA PRO A 495 -39.64 8.00 2.70
C PRO A 495 -41.11 7.92 2.38
N VAL A 496 -41.43 7.66 1.13
CA VAL A 496 -42.82 7.27 0.75
C VAL A 496 -43.05 5.85 1.29
N ILE A 497 -44.02 5.72 2.18
CA ILE A 497 -44.33 4.46 2.84
C ILE A 497 -45.56 3.82 2.19
N LYS A 498 -45.45 2.54 1.77
CA LYS A 498 -46.55 1.74 1.22
C LYS A 498 -46.75 0.44 1.97
N GLN A 499 -47.98 0.14 2.33
CA GLN A 499 -48.31 -1.18 2.87
C GLN A 499 -48.58 -2.15 1.71
N THR A 500 -48.02 -3.34 1.79
CA THR A 500 -48.15 -4.41 0.79
C THR A 500 -48.62 -5.69 1.50
N SER A 501 -48.92 -6.74 0.74
CA SER A 501 -49.19 -8.06 1.31
C SER A 501 -47.98 -8.68 2.00
N TYR A 502 -46.79 -8.32 1.60
CA TYR A 502 -45.52 -8.74 2.20
C TYR A 502 -45.25 -8.02 3.53
N GLY A 503 -45.53 -6.73 3.60
CA GLY A 503 -45.24 -5.89 4.76
C GLY A 503 -45.20 -4.41 4.37
N THR A 504 -44.18 -3.69 4.81
CA THR A 504 -44.03 -2.26 4.57
C THR A 504 -42.89 -1.98 3.62
N THR A 505 -43.12 -1.18 2.59
CA THR A 505 -42.06 -0.72 1.67
C THR A 505 -41.81 0.77 1.91
N TYR A 506 -40.57 1.13 2.06
CA TYR A 506 -40.02 2.48 2.24
C TYR A 506 -39.29 2.89 0.98
N LEU A 507 -39.57 4.06 0.42
CA LEU A 507 -38.94 4.56 -0.80
C LEU A 507 -38.37 5.96 -0.57
N TRP A 508 -37.04 6.10 -0.63
CA TRP A 508 -36.32 7.38 -0.64
C TRP A 508 -35.98 7.76 -2.08
N ARG A 509 -36.02 9.06 -2.38
CA ARG A 509 -35.57 9.63 -3.65
C ARG A 509 -34.60 10.77 -3.37
N PHE A 510 -33.50 10.78 -4.12
CA PHE A 510 -32.51 11.82 -4.08
C PHE A 510 -32.27 12.30 -5.50
N GLU A 511 -32.15 13.60 -5.68
CA GLU A 511 -31.96 14.20 -6.99
C GLU A 511 -30.76 15.14 -7.00
N ASN A 512 -30.08 15.23 -8.14
CA ASN A 512 -28.98 16.17 -8.38
C ASN A 512 -27.86 16.06 -7.34
N LEU A 513 -27.45 14.84 -7.01
CA LEU A 513 -26.35 14.61 -6.09
C LEU A 513 -25.02 14.98 -6.74
N PRO A 514 -24.15 15.74 -6.06
CA PRO A 514 -22.81 16.01 -6.55
C PRO A 514 -21.97 14.72 -6.55
N ALA A 515 -20.92 14.71 -7.38
CA ALA A 515 -19.93 13.65 -7.34
C ALA A 515 -19.20 13.66 -5.98
N HIS A 516 -18.95 12.49 -5.44
CA HIS A 516 -17.99 12.34 -4.36
C HIS A 516 -16.58 12.41 -4.97
N GLU A 517 -15.88 13.50 -4.75
CA GLU A 517 -14.51 13.62 -5.23
C GLU A 517 -13.60 12.60 -4.55
N ARG A 518 -12.65 12.02 -5.31
CA ARG A 518 -11.58 11.20 -4.76
C ARG A 518 -10.55 12.10 -4.10
N GLU A 519 -10.85 12.51 -2.89
CA GLU A 519 -9.92 13.29 -2.07
C GLU A 519 -9.17 12.37 -1.11
N ILE A 520 -7.91 12.71 -0.86
CA ILE A 520 -7.11 12.06 0.18
C ILE A 520 -7.54 12.55 1.56
N LEU A 521 -7.29 11.76 2.60
CA LEU A 521 -7.58 12.12 3.99
C LEU A 521 -9.05 12.49 4.22
N VAL A 522 -9.98 11.74 3.64
CA VAL A 522 -11.43 11.87 3.86
C VAL A 522 -11.93 10.76 4.77
N SER A 523 -12.65 11.13 5.81
CA SER A 523 -13.30 10.14 6.68
C SER A 523 -14.41 9.40 5.94
N PRO A 524 -14.51 8.07 6.07
CA PRO A 524 -15.66 7.30 5.60
C PRO A 524 -16.99 7.83 6.13
N ARG A 525 -17.00 8.46 7.31
CA ARG A 525 -18.17 9.09 7.94
C ARG A 525 -18.72 10.29 7.17
N GLN A 526 -17.95 10.88 6.27
CA GLN A 526 -18.37 12.04 5.49
C GLN A 526 -19.11 11.68 4.20
N ARG A 527 -19.25 10.39 3.91
CA ARG A 527 -20.01 9.92 2.75
C ARG A 527 -21.51 9.88 3.07
N SER A 528 -22.33 10.36 2.13
CA SER A 528 -23.79 10.29 2.26
C SER A 528 -24.24 8.82 2.19
N ARG A 529 -24.99 8.38 3.21
CA ARG A 529 -25.44 6.99 3.33
C ARG A 529 -26.80 6.91 4.04
N LEU A 530 -27.51 5.83 3.79
CA LEU A 530 -28.71 5.45 4.52
C LEU A 530 -28.37 4.26 5.43
N LEU A 531 -28.47 4.44 6.73
CA LEU A 531 -28.36 3.36 7.70
C LEU A 531 -29.72 2.70 7.87
N ILE A 532 -29.74 1.37 7.87
CA ILE A 532 -30.96 0.59 8.14
C ILE A 532 -30.67 -0.54 9.12
N SER A 533 -31.65 -0.87 9.98
CA SER A 533 -31.56 -2.01 10.88
C SER A 533 -32.94 -2.61 11.18
N THR A 534 -32.96 -3.94 11.33
CA THR A 534 -34.12 -4.67 11.88
C THR A 534 -33.87 -5.17 13.32
N PHE A 535 -32.74 -4.82 13.95
CA PHE A 535 -32.58 -5.06 15.38
C PHE A 535 -33.60 -4.24 16.17
N PRO A 536 -34.31 -4.81 17.16
CA PRO A 536 -35.30 -4.05 17.95
C PRO A 536 -34.68 -2.85 18.68
N ASP A 537 -33.56 -3.06 19.36
CA ASP A 537 -32.86 -2.08 20.16
C ASP A 537 -31.42 -2.54 20.46
N TRP A 538 -30.60 -1.72 21.13
CA TRP A 538 -29.26 -2.04 21.57
C TRP A 538 -29.19 -3.19 22.59
N PRO A 539 -30.12 -3.32 23.57
CA PRO A 539 -30.20 -4.49 24.44
C PRO A 539 -30.32 -5.81 23.67
N ALA A 540 -31.20 -5.88 22.66
CA ALA A 540 -31.37 -7.09 21.84
C ALA A 540 -30.09 -7.44 21.08
N PHE A 541 -29.35 -6.44 20.58
CA PHE A 541 -28.05 -6.64 19.96
C PHE A 541 -27.01 -7.16 20.96
N ALA A 542 -26.93 -6.55 22.15
CA ALA A 542 -25.99 -6.97 23.20
C ALA A 542 -26.30 -8.39 23.71
N GLU A 543 -27.58 -8.73 23.88
CA GLU A 543 -28.02 -10.08 24.26
C GLU A 543 -27.63 -11.12 23.20
N TRP A 544 -27.87 -10.79 21.91
CA TRP A 544 -27.44 -11.67 20.81
C TRP A 544 -25.94 -11.89 20.85
N TYR A 545 -25.13 -10.84 21.01
CA TYR A 545 -23.68 -10.95 21.06
C TYR A 545 -23.20 -11.74 22.27
N THR A 546 -23.79 -11.51 23.43
CA THR A 546 -23.53 -12.29 24.67
C THR A 546 -23.80 -13.78 24.44
N ARG A 547 -24.87 -14.12 23.76
CA ARG A 547 -25.26 -15.52 23.47
C ARG A 547 -24.26 -16.22 22.55
N ILE A 548 -23.80 -15.56 21.50
CA ILE A 548 -22.80 -16.15 20.58
C ILE A 548 -21.42 -16.26 21.19
N SER A 549 -21.10 -15.45 22.21
CA SER A 549 -19.81 -15.42 22.91
C SER A 549 -19.76 -16.36 24.12
N LYS A 550 -20.91 -16.88 24.58
CA LYS A 550 -21.08 -17.57 25.88
C LYS A 550 -20.12 -18.74 26.12
N LEU A 551 -19.72 -19.47 25.08
CA LEU A 551 -18.80 -20.61 25.20
C LEU A 551 -17.34 -20.24 24.93
N ALA A 552 -17.10 -19.02 24.48
CA ALA A 552 -15.75 -18.57 24.13
C ALA A 552 -14.93 -18.13 25.33
N ASP A 553 -15.58 -17.80 26.44
CA ASP A 553 -14.97 -17.19 27.61
C ASP A 553 -14.94 -18.12 28.85
N GLU A 554 -14.96 -19.44 28.66
CA GLU A 554 -14.86 -20.42 29.73
C GLU A 554 -13.46 -20.40 30.38
N VAL A 555 -13.44 -20.32 31.72
CA VAL A 555 -12.20 -20.42 32.51
C VAL A 555 -11.81 -21.86 32.66
N THR A 556 -10.93 -22.36 31.80
CA THR A 556 -10.39 -23.71 31.91
C THR A 556 -9.23 -23.79 32.91
N PRO A 557 -8.85 -25.03 33.38
CA PRO A 557 -7.67 -25.17 34.26
C PRO A 557 -6.38 -24.61 33.67
N GLU A 558 -6.20 -24.71 32.33
CA GLU A 558 -5.02 -24.22 31.60
C GLU A 558 -4.99 -22.69 31.60
N ILE A 559 -6.14 -22.02 31.38
CA ILE A 559 -6.28 -20.57 31.48
C ILE A 559 -5.92 -20.09 32.90
N ALA A 560 -6.46 -20.77 33.93
CA ALA A 560 -6.20 -20.38 35.32
C ALA A 560 -4.73 -20.62 35.73
N ALA A 561 -4.11 -21.70 35.24
CA ALA A 561 -2.70 -21.97 35.47
C ALA A 561 -1.81 -20.91 34.80
N LYS A 562 -2.11 -20.56 33.54
CA LYS A 562 -1.37 -19.56 32.78
C LYS A 562 -1.48 -18.17 33.41
N ALA A 563 -2.68 -17.79 33.84
CA ALA A 563 -2.88 -16.50 34.54
C ALA A 563 -2.02 -16.41 35.82
N LYS A 564 -1.97 -17.47 36.61
CA LYS A 564 -1.11 -17.55 37.83
C LYS A 564 0.37 -17.52 37.51
N GLU A 565 0.77 -18.23 36.43
CA GLU A 565 2.15 -18.22 35.94
C GLU A 565 2.59 -16.81 35.56
N LEU A 566 1.82 -16.14 34.74
CA LEU A 566 2.17 -14.79 34.26
C LEU A 566 2.18 -13.72 35.35
N THR A 567 1.38 -13.92 36.42
CA THR A 567 1.20 -12.92 37.47
C THR A 567 1.89 -13.30 38.79
N TRP A 568 2.79 -14.29 38.78
CA TRP A 568 3.44 -14.81 40.00
C TRP A 568 4.20 -13.76 40.77
N ALA A 569 4.81 -12.77 40.08
CA ALA A 569 5.57 -11.69 40.68
C ALA A 569 4.75 -10.43 41.01
N ALA A 570 3.49 -10.37 40.56
CA ALA A 570 2.64 -9.20 40.73
C ALA A 570 2.11 -9.10 42.18
N THR A 571 2.25 -7.93 42.81
CA THR A 571 1.87 -7.68 44.19
C THR A 571 0.45 -7.07 44.31
N GLY A 572 -0.02 -6.44 43.20
CA GLY A 572 -1.33 -5.79 43.15
C GLY A 572 -2.10 -6.12 41.88
N ASP A 573 -3.41 -5.81 41.88
CA ASP A 573 -4.26 -6.15 40.72
C ASP A 573 -3.87 -5.37 39.48
N ARG A 574 -3.38 -4.12 39.58
CA ARG A 574 -2.91 -3.34 38.44
C ARG A 574 -1.67 -4.01 37.77
N GLU A 575 -0.74 -4.52 38.56
CA GLU A 575 0.45 -5.24 38.05
C GLU A 575 0.04 -6.56 37.38
N LYS A 576 -0.98 -7.27 37.95
CA LYS A 576 -1.54 -8.46 37.29
C LYS A 576 -2.14 -8.13 35.92
N VAL A 577 -2.93 -7.04 35.85
CA VAL A 577 -3.51 -6.58 34.59
C VAL A 577 -2.42 -6.25 33.55
N LEU A 578 -1.36 -5.56 33.98
CA LEU A 578 -0.22 -5.22 33.11
C LEU A 578 0.49 -6.48 32.59
N ALA A 579 0.82 -7.42 33.47
CA ALA A 579 1.49 -8.66 33.07
C ALA A 579 0.67 -9.50 32.08
N LEU A 580 -0.66 -9.52 32.26
CA LEU A 580 -1.55 -10.19 31.31
C LEU A 580 -1.70 -9.41 29.99
N TYR A 581 -1.69 -8.08 30.07
CA TYR A 581 -1.68 -7.19 28.89
C TYR A 581 -0.46 -7.46 28.01
N ASP A 582 0.74 -7.41 28.60
CA ASP A 582 2.01 -7.63 27.89
C ASP A 582 2.04 -9.02 27.21
N TYR A 583 1.53 -10.03 27.89
CA TYR A 583 1.42 -11.37 27.30
C TYR A 583 0.45 -11.40 26.14
N VAL A 584 -0.77 -10.88 26.29
CA VAL A 584 -1.79 -10.99 25.23
C VAL A 584 -1.46 -10.10 24.04
N THR A 585 -0.89 -8.92 24.26
CA THR A 585 -0.44 -8.05 23.13
C THR A 585 0.68 -8.69 22.32
N SER A 586 1.56 -9.47 22.96
CA SER A 586 2.65 -10.18 22.28
C SER A 586 2.18 -11.33 21.37
N LEU A 587 0.93 -11.80 21.52
CA LEU A 587 0.38 -12.83 20.65
C LEU A 587 0.19 -12.30 19.22
N ARG A 588 0.43 -13.15 18.24
CA ARG A 588 0.30 -12.77 16.84
C ARG A 588 -1.14 -12.35 16.52
N TYR A 589 -1.30 -11.20 15.86
CA TYR A 589 -2.60 -10.76 15.35
C TYR A 589 -2.90 -11.44 14.02
N VAL A 590 -4.03 -12.18 13.94
CA VAL A 590 -4.51 -12.82 12.71
C VAL A 590 -6.02 -12.66 12.64
N ALA A 591 -6.49 -11.86 11.67
CA ALA A 591 -7.92 -11.70 11.41
C ALA A 591 -8.40 -12.81 10.47
N VAL A 592 -9.40 -13.60 10.91
CA VAL A 592 -10.04 -14.65 10.10
C VAL A 592 -11.55 -14.36 10.00
N PRO A 593 -11.98 -13.52 9.07
CA PRO A 593 -13.39 -13.13 8.95
C PRO A 593 -14.19 -14.19 8.17
N LEU A 594 -14.62 -15.27 8.81
CA LEU A 594 -15.43 -16.33 8.19
C LEU A 594 -16.84 -16.42 8.79
N GLY A 595 -17.86 -15.99 8.06
CA GLY A 595 -19.28 -16.15 8.43
C GLY A 595 -19.58 -15.58 9.82
N VAL A 596 -20.31 -16.34 10.68
CA VAL A 596 -20.61 -15.94 12.04
C VAL A 596 -19.35 -15.77 12.91
N ASN A 597 -18.24 -16.38 12.56
CA ASN A 597 -16.97 -16.24 13.25
C ASN A 597 -16.34 -14.86 13.05
N SER A 598 -16.81 -14.07 12.08
CA SER A 598 -16.44 -12.66 12.00
C SER A 598 -16.86 -11.87 13.23
N PHE A 599 -17.91 -12.32 13.94
CA PHE A 599 -18.46 -11.68 15.14
C PHE A 599 -18.18 -12.47 16.42
N ARG A 600 -18.16 -13.79 16.35
CA ARG A 600 -17.98 -14.66 17.51
C ARG A 600 -16.49 -14.86 17.84
N PRO A 601 -16.07 -14.55 19.08
CA PRO A 601 -14.71 -14.86 19.53
C PRO A 601 -14.47 -16.40 19.50
N HIS A 602 -13.23 -16.78 19.24
CA HIS A 602 -12.78 -18.15 19.48
C HIS A 602 -12.67 -18.43 21.00
N ALA A 603 -12.74 -19.71 21.40
CA ALA A 603 -12.54 -20.09 22.78
C ALA A 603 -11.18 -19.59 23.29
N ALA A 604 -11.15 -18.97 24.47
CA ALA A 604 -9.93 -18.43 25.06
C ALA A 604 -8.83 -19.48 25.19
N ALA A 605 -9.18 -20.74 25.51
CA ALA A 605 -8.24 -21.87 25.55
C ALA A 605 -7.60 -22.16 24.19
N ASN A 606 -8.36 -22.05 23.07
CA ASN A 606 -7.81 -22.25 21.74
C ASN A 606 -6.86 -21.12 21.34
N VAL A 607 -7.21 -19.86 21.67
CA VAL A 607 -6.33 -18.70 21.43
C VAL A 607 -5.03 -18.85 22.22
N LEU A 608 -5.13 -19.28 23.49
CA LEU A 608 -3.96 -19.56 24.33
C LEU A 608 -3.08 -20.67 23.73
N GLN A 609 -3.69 -21.74 23.25
CA GLN A 609 -2.96 -22.87 22.64
C GLN A 609 -2.30 -22.49 21.32
N ASN A 610 -3.02 -21.79 20.45
CA ASN A 610 -2.59 -21.45 19.10
C ASN A 610 -1.64 -20.25 19.05
N GLN A 611 -1.57 -19.43 20.09
CA GLN A 611 -0.72 -18.22 20.22
C GLN A 611 -1.03 -17.15 19.16
N PHE A 612 -2.26 -17.11 18.64
CA PHE A 612 -2.74 -16.07 17.75
C PHE A 612 -4.25 -15.83 17.91
N GLY A 613 -4.70 -14.66 17.48
CA GLY A 613 -6.12 -14.29 17.43
C GLY A 613 -6.31 -12.88 16.89
N ASP A 614 -7.54 -12.54 16.54
CA ASP A 614 -7.90 -11.18 16.15
C ASP A 614 -8.32 -10.31 17.38
N CYS A 615 -8.87 -9.10 17.12
CA CYS A 615 -9.23 -8.16 18.18
C CYS A 615 -10.15 -8.78 19.25
N LYS A 616 -11.25 -9.43 18.83
CA LYS A 616 -12.21 -10.04 19.74
C LYS A 616 -11.65 -11.27 20.45
N ASP A 617 -10.77 -12.02 19.81
CA ASP A 617 -10.11 -13.20 20.35
C ASP A 617 -9.12 -12.83 21.46
N LYS A 618 -8.26 -11.84 21.20
CA LYS A 618 -7.28 -11.33 22.16
C LYS A 618 -7.98 -10.67 23.35
N ALA A 619 -8.99 -9.83 23.11
CA ALA A 619 -9.79 -9.24 24.19
C ALA A 619 -10.53 -10.31 25.01
N ASN A 620 -11.08 -11.35 24.36
CA ASN A 620 -11.72 -12.47 25.06
C ASN A 620 -10.74 -13.27 25.93
N LEU A 621 -9.56 -13.61 25.39
CA LEU A 621 -8.50 -14.28 26.16
C LEU A 621 -8.08 -13.43 27.37
N PHE A 622 -7.82 -12.14 27.17
CA PHE A 622 -7.44 -11.22 28.22
C PHE A 622 -8.50 -11.15 29.32
N ASN A 623 -9.77 -10.96 28.95
CA ASN A 623 -10.88 -10.95 29.90
C ASN A 623 -11.02 -12.27 30.67
N THR A 624 -10.78 -13.42 30.01
CA THR A 624 -10.90 -14.73 30.63
C THR A 624 -9.75 -15.00 31.61
N LEU A 625 -8.52 -14.59 31.28
CA LEU A 625 -7.37 -14.62 32.20
C LEU A 625 -7.62 -13.76 33.44
N LEU A 626 -8.12 -12.54 33.27
CA LEU A 626 -8.46 -11.64 34.37
C LEU A 626 -9.55 -12.21 35.28
N ARG A 627 -10.60 -12.78 34.71
CA ARG A 627 -11.68 -13.41 35.51
C ARG A 627 -11.20 -14.61 36.30
N SER A 628 -10.22 -15.38 35.79
CA SER A 628 -9.62 -16.50 36.54
C SER A 628 -8.91 -16.02 37.82
N LEU A 629 -8.52 -14.74 37.88
CA LEU A 629 -7.94 -14.05 39.03
C LEU A 629 -8.96 -13.19 39.81
N SER A 630 -10.27 -13.33 39.52
CA SER A 630 -11.36 -12.58 40.12
C SER A 630 -11.35 -11.07 39.81
N ILE A 631 -10.66 -10.65 38.73
CA ILE A 631 -10.66 -9.29 38.24
C ILE A 631 -11.80 -9.13 37.23
N GLN A 632 -12.66 -8.12 37.43
CA GLN A 632 -13.80 -7.89 36.51
C GLN A 632 -13.35 -7.30 35.20
N ALA A 633 -13.67 -7.99 34.12
CA ALA A 633 -13.41 -7.53 32.75
C ALA A 633 -14.58 -7.87 31.81
N ARG A 634 -14.85 -7.00 30.83
CA ARG A 634 -15.93 -7.14 29.85
C ARG A 634 -15.42 -6.80 28.47
N LEU A 635 -15.95 -7.52 27.46
CA LEU A 635 -15.72 -7.20 26.07
C LEU A 635 -16.45 -5.93 25.68
N VAL A 636 -15.84 -5.13 24.83
CA VAL A 636 -16.37 -3.85 24.35
C VAL A 636 -16.23 -3.79 22.83
N LEU A 637 -17.31 -3.53 22.14
CA LEU A 637 -17.34 -3.36 20.70
C LEU A 637 -17.13 -1.88 20.35
N VAL A 638 -16.18 -1.60 19.49
CA VAL A 638 -15.71 -0.25 19.13
C VAL A 638 -15.91 0.01 17.63
N PRO A 639 -16.50 1.14 17.24
CA PRO A 639 -16.53 1.59 15.85
C PRO A 639 -15.24 2.39 15.54
N ARG A 640 -14.09 1.70 15.47
CA ARG A 640 -12.78 2.33 15.22
C ARG A 640 -12.81 3.15 13.94
N PHE A 641 -12.36 4.41 13.97
CA PHE A 641 -12.42 5.39 12.88
C PHE A 641 -13.85 5.68 12.35
N SER A 642 -14.90 5.21 13.03
CA SER A 642 -16.30 5.41 12.67
C SER A 642 -17.13 5.86 13.87
N GLN A 643 -18.45 5.79 13.80
CA GLN A 643 -19.35 6.13 14.90
C GLN A 643 -20.59 5.23 14.83
N ALA A 644 -21.02 4.72 15.98
CA ALA A 644 -22.30 4.06 16.11
C ALA A 644 -23.42 5.11 16.23
N HIS A 645 -24.52 4.92 15.50
CA HIS A 645 -25.70 5.78 15.57
C HIS A 645 -26.62 5.30 16.68
N GLU A 646 -26.97 6.17 17.65
CA GLU A 646 -27.74 5.78 18.84
C GLU A 646 -29.10 5.15 18.52
N GLY A 647 -29.78 5.66 17.51
CA GLY A 647 -31.11 5.19 17.10
C GLY A 647 -31.10 4.03 16.09
N ILE A 648 -29.93 3.52 15.67
CA ILE A 648 -29.81 2.42 14.70
C ILE A 648 -28.98 1.29 15.32
N PRO A 649 -29.61 0.39 16.08
CA PRO A 649 -28.92 -0.73 16.68
C PRO A 649 -28.44 -1.70 15.59
N GLY A 650 -27.17 -2.09 15.61
CA GLY A 650 -26.63 -2.99 14.58
C GLY A 650 -25.11 -3.04 14.49
N LEU A 651 -24.61 -3.47 13.34
CA LEU A 651 -23.21 -3.73 13.05
C LEU A 651 -22.43 -2.46 12.71
N ALA A 652 -22.36 -1.51 13.63
CA ALA A 652 -21.52 -0.33 13.47
C ALA A 652 -20.07 -0.57 13.92
N PHE A 653 -19.76 -1.75 14.45
CA PHE A 653 -18.48 -2.05 15.13
C PHE A 653 -17.57 -2.88 14.25
N ASN A 654 -16.31 -2.46 14.17
CA ASN A 654 -15.26 -3.15 13.43
C ASN A 654 -14.06 -3.53 14.32
N HIS A 655 -14.16 -3.30 15.61
CA HIS A 655 -13.08 -3.55 16.56
C HIS A 655 -13.63 -4.00 17.92
N ALA A 656 -12.76 -4.62 18.73
CA ALA A 656 -13.11 -5.07 20.08
C ALA A 656 -11.94 -4.84 21.05
N ILE A 657 -12.27 -4.29 22.22
CA ILE A 657 -11.33 -4.02 23.33
C ILE A 657 -11.91 -4.56 24.65
N SER A 658 -11.25 -4.26 25.76
CA SER A 658 -11.68 -4.69 27.10
C SER A 658 -11.98 -3.49 28.02
N ARG A 659 -13.03 -3.61 28.84
CA ARG A 659 -13.27 -2.75 29.99
C ARG A 659 -12.92 -3.52 31.24
N VAL A 660 -11.93 -3.07 32.00
CA VAL A 660 -11.47 -3.66 33.26
C VAL A 660 -11.86 -2.76 34.43
N THR A 661 -12.39 -3.32 35.50
CA THR A 661 -12.76 -2.59 36.71
C THR A 661 -11.79 -2.93 37.85
N LEU A 662 -11.07 -1.92 38.34
CA LEU A 662 -10.11 -2.04 39.43
C LEU A 662 -10.43 -1.04 40.53
N GLY A 663 -10.77 -1.53 41.74
CA GLY A 663 -11.01 -0.63 42.89
C GLY A 663 -12.11 0.43 42.68
N GLY A 664 -13.02 0.20 41.73
CA GLY A 664 -14.06 1.15 41.33
C GLY A 664 -13.68 2.03 40.13
N GLU A 665 -12.43 2.02 39.71
CA GLU A 665 -11.97 2.70 38.48
C GLU A 665 -12.20 1.83 37.23
N THR A 666 -12.48 2.48 36.10
CA THR A 666 -12.62 1.84 34.80
C THR A 666 -11.36 2.06 33.99
N LEU A 667 -10.73 0.97 33.55
CA LEU A 667 -9.65 0.98 32.57
C LEU A 667 -10.18 0.45 31.23
N TRP A 668 -9.88 1.17 30.17
CA TRP A 668 -10.12 0.73 28.78
C TRP A 668 -8.80 0.21 28.22
N VAL A 669 -8.81 -1.01 27.72
CA VAL A 669 -7.59 -1.72 27.32
C VAL A 669 -7.77 -2.34 25.95
N ASP A 670 -6.95 -1.92 25.00
CA ASP A 670 -6.83 -2.57 23.68
C ASP A 670 -5.61 -3.50 23.67
N THR A 671 -5.83 -4.78 23.41
CA THR A 671 -4.80 -5.82 23.41
C THR A 671 -4.31 -6.20 22.02
N THR A 672 -4.66 -5.43 20.98
CA THR A 672 -4.40 -5.84 19.59
C THR A 672 -3.00 -5.48 19.10
N ASP A 673 -2.38 -4.46 19.66
CA ASP A 673 -1.13 -3.90 19.17
C ASP A 673 0.01 -4.03 20.20
N ASP A 674 1.11 -4.66 19.81
CA ASP A 674 2.26 -4.95 20.64
C ASP A 674 3.21 -3.76 20.86
N VAL A 675 2.98 -2.66 20.14
CA VAL A 675 3.72 -1.40 20.35
C VAL A 675 2.91 -0.32 21.07
N CYS A 676 1.67 -0.62 21.44
CA CYS A 676 0.82 0.28 22.21
C CYS A 676 1.13 0.16 23.71
N ARG A 677 1.33 1.28 24.38
CA ARG A 677 1.61 1.30 25.82
C ARG A 677 0.33 1.01 26.60
N PHE A 678 0.48 0.29 27.73
CA PHE A 678 -0.64 0.05 28.64
C PHE A 678 -1.25 1.36 29.12
N GLY A 679 -2.57 1.47 29.03
CA GLY A 679 -3.33 2.68 29.42
C GLY A 679 -3.54 3.68 28.29
N LEU A 680 -2.87 3.50 27.14
CA LEU A 680 -3.15 4.23 25.92
C LEU A 680 -4.14 3.43 25.06
N LEU A 681 -5.19 4.08 24.56
CA LEU A 681 -6.00 3.52 23.47
C LEU A 681 -5.41 3.95 22.13
N PRO A 682 -5.22 3.02 21.18
CA PRO A 682 -4.71 3.37 19.86
C PRO A 682 -5.56 4.42 19.14
N PRO A 683 -4.99 5.15 18.17
CA PRO A 683 -5.74 6.11 17.36
C PRO A 683 -7.01 5.51 16.76
N GLY A 684 -8.10 6.26 16.76
CA GLY A 684 -9.39 5.86 16.23
C GLY A 684 -10.39 5.31 17.26
N ASP A 685 -9.96 4.89 18.45
CA ASP A 685 -10.82 4.40 19.52
C ASP A 685 -11.32 5.52 20.43
N PRO A 686 -10.48 6.44 20.94
CA PRO A 686 -10.90 7.47 21.89
C PRO A 686 -12.03 8.35 21.35
N GLY A 687 -12.94 8.74 22.25
CA GLY A 687 -14.10 9.57 21.91
C GLY A 687 -15.18 8.86 21.11
N ARG A 688 -15.11 7.54 20.89
CA ARG A 688 -16.14 6.76 20.19
C ARG A 688 -17.24 6.30 21.14
N LYS A 689 -18.47 6.16 20.61
CA LYS A 689 -19.58 5.53 21.30
C LYS A 689 -19.48 4.02 21.11
N VAL A 690 -19.30 3.29 22.19
CA VAL A 690 -19.00 1.86 22.21
C VAL A 690 -20.10 1.07 22.89
N LEU A 691 -20.19 -0.23 22.62
CA LEU A 691 -21.14 -1.12 23.27
C LEU A 691 -20.39 -2.08 24.22
N VAL A 692 -20.71 -1.99 25.51
CA VAL A 692 -20.19 -2.92 26.52
C VAL A 692 -21.03 -4.19 26.55
N ILE A 693 -20.38 -5.36 26.42
CA ILE A 693 -21.06 -6.66 26.44
C ILE A 693 -21.02 -7.20 27.86
N ASP A 694 -22.01 -6.84 28.69
CA ASP A 694 -22.11 -7.24 30.11
C ASP A 694 -23.46 -7.85 30.45
N GLY A 695 -24.37 -7.98 29.49
CA GLY A 695 -25.72 -8.49 29.68
C GLY A 695 -26.68 -7.51 30.42
N GLN A 696 -26.25 -6.30 30.73
CA GLN A 696 -27.01 -5.28 31.44
C GLN A 696 -27.05 -3.93 30.73
N THR A 697 -26.06 -3.68 29.83
CA THR A 697 -25.93 -2.41 29.10
C THR A 697 -27.09 -2.23 28.13
N THR A 698 -27.78 -1.11 28.23
CA THR A 698 -28.94 -0.76 27.41
C THR A 698 -28.65 0.37 26.44
N THR A 699 -27.51 1.04 26.55
CA THR A 699 -27.12 2.22 25.76
C THR A 699 -25.66 2.20 25.43
N LEU A 700 -25.28 2.96 24.39
CA LEU A 700 -23.87 3.18 24.05
C LEU A 700 -23.18 4.01 25.15
N THR A 701 -21.93 3.66 25.41
CA THR A 701 -21.05 4.37 26.36
C THR A 701 -19.99 5.13 25.57
N GLN A 702 -19.63 6.34 25.96
CA GLN A 702 -18.57 7.11 25.31
C GLN A 702 -17.21 6.75 25.90
N LEU A 703 -16.25 6.39 25.05
CA LEU A 703 -14.85 6.31 25.45
C LEU A 703 -14.31 7.71 25.76
N PRO A 704 -13.42 7.85 26.76
CA PRO A 704 -12.84 9.15 27.08
C PRO A 704 -12.12 9.73 25.84
N PRO A 705 -12.19 11.03 25.60
CA PRO A 705 -11.35 11.67 24.61
C PRO A 705 -9.89 11.64 25.06
N PRO A 706 -8.92 11.70 24.15
CA PRO A 706 -7.51 11.76 24.51
C PRO A 706 -7.18 13.11 25.19
N ASP A 707 -6.28 13.10 26.19
CA ASP A 707 -5.79 14.33 26.82
C ASP A 707 -4.66 14.93 25.95
N PRO A 708 -4.79 16.19 25.48
CA PRO A 708 -3.74 16.84 24.68
C PRO A 708 -2.34 16.87 25.30
N LYS A 709 -2.27 16.86 26.64
CA LYS A 709 -1.00 16.90 27.35
C LYS A 709 -0.20 15.60 27.32
N GLU A 710 -0.87 14.49 26.99
CA GLU A 710 -0.25 13.17 26.97
C GLU A 710 0.31 12.81 25.59
N HIS A 711 0.15 13.68 24.57
CA HIS A 711 0.49 13.40 23.17
C HIS A 711 1.47 14.44 22.64
N GLN A 712 2.75 14.15 22.77
CA GLN A 712 3.80 15.11 22.44
C GLN A 712 4.96 14.47 21.68
N LEU A 713 5.48 15.18 20.69
CA LEU A 713 6.76 14.91 20.05
C LEU A 713 7.71 16.07 20.31
N THR A 714 8.83 15.78 20.96
CA THR A 714 9.92 16.74 21.17
C THR A 714 11.08 16.39 20.27
N LEU A 715 11.51 17.33 19.43
CA LEU A 715 12.70 17.20 18.56
C LEU A 715 13.73 18.25 18.93
N ARG A 716 14.94 17.82 19.27
CA ARG A 716 16.06 18.73 19.60
C ARG A 716 17.20 18.54 18.62
N GLY A 717 17.65 19.62 18.00
CA GLY A 717 18.75 19.63 17.05
C GLY A 717 19.90 20.50 17.51
N GLN A 718 21.13 20.03 17.32
CA GLN A 718 22.34 20.81 17.45
C GLN A 718 23.04 20.87 16.10
N VAL A 719 23.22 22.05 15.56
CA VAL A 719 23.76 22.27 14.22
C VAL A 719 25.03 23.10 14.30
N ASN A 720 26.10 22.66 13.67
CA ASN A 720 27.34 23.40 13.59
C ASN A 720 27.45 24.13 12.24
N CYS A 721 27.34 25.47 12.27
CA CYS A 721 27.43 26.36 11.11
C CYS A 721 28.84 26.93 10.90
N SER A 722 29.87 26.47 11.65
CA SER A 722 31.23 27.02 11.56
C SER A 722 31.99 26.55 10.31
N GLY A 723 31.56 25.44 9.70
CA GLY A 723 32.17 24.86 8.51
C GLY A 723 31.55 25.31 7.19
N PRO A 724 31.75 24.52 6.12
CA PRO A 724 31.13 24.73 4.80
C PRO A 724 29.61 24.84 4.88
N THR A 725 29.00 25.59 3.96
CA THR A 725 27.54 25.82 3.93
C THR A 725 26.76 24.67 3.29
N GLU A 726 27.42 23.87 2.47
CA GLU A 726 26.82 22.75 1.72
C GLU A 726 26.36 21.62 2.62
N THR A 727 27.11 21.36 3.71
CA THR A 727 26.84 20.27 4.65
C THR A 727 27.10 20.72 6.08
N LEU A 728 26.06 20.87 6.88
CA LEU A 728 26.17 21.28 8.28
C LEU A 728 26.09 20.05 9.18
N PRO A 729 27.13 19.77 10.02
CA PRO A 729 27.04 18.71 11.03
C PRO A 729 25.82 18.93 11.92
N VAL A 730 25.04 17.88 12.15
CA VAL A 730 23.82 17.93 12.96
C VAL A 730 23.71 16.71 13.85
N THR A 731 23.26 16.91 15.07
CA THR A 731 22.80 15.88 15.99
C THR A 731 21.32 16.10 16.27
N LEU A 732 20.50 15.08 16.08
CA LEU A 732 19.06 15.11 16.37
C LEU A 732 18.75 14.16 17.53
N ASN A 733 17.83 14.58 18.41
CA ASN A 733 17.25 13.75 19.45
C ASN A 733 15.75 13.96 19.44
N ALA A 734 14.99 12.87 19.28
CA ALA A 734 13.54 12.87 19.40
C ALA A 734 13.11 12.13 20.67
N THR A 735 12.09 12.65 21.34
CA THR A 735 11.40 11.98 22.45
C THR A 735 9.91 12.08 22.18
N ALA A 736 9.21 10.97 22.26
CA ALA A 736 7.79 10.89 21.94
C ALA A 736 6.97 10.32 23.08
N LEU A 737 5.78 10.89 23.31
CA LEU A 737 4.78 10.47 24.28
C LEU A 737 3.44 10.21 23.61
N GLY A 738 2.65 9.29 24.16
CA GLY A 738 1.29 9.01 23.71
C GLY A 738 1.22 8.59 22.25
N TYR A 739 0.46 9.29 21.43
CA TYR A 739 0.32 8.94 20.01
C TYR A 739 1.60 9.11 19.20
N ALA A 740 2.43 10.06 19.54
CA ALA A 740 3.73 10.22 18.91
C ALA A 740 4.66 9.03 19.23
N ASP A 741 4.64 8.54 20.47
CA ASP A 741 5.35 7.30 20.88
C ASP A 741 4.87 6.10 20.08
N TYR A 742 3.55 5.90 20.05
CA TYR A 742 2.92 4.83 19.27
C TYR A 742 3.32 4.88 17.80
N GLU A 743 3.25 6.04 17.16
CA GLU A 743 3.55 6.22 15.74
C GLU A 743 5.03 5.96 15.41
N LEU A 744 5.95 6.41 16.28
CA LEU A 744 7.38 6.15 16.06
C LEU A 744 7.73 4.69 16.28
N ARG A 745 7.13 4.01 17.27
CA ARG A 745 7.30 2.57 17.46
C ARG A 745 6.75 1.77 16.29
N GLU A 746 5.56 2.13 15.80
CA GLU A 746 4.94 1.49 14.63
C GLU A 746 5.81 1.66 13.38
N THR A 747 6.33 2.87 13.14
CA THR A 747 7.28 3.13 12.05
C THR A 747 8.54 2.28 12.18
N ALA A 748 9.09 2.16 13.39
CA ALA A 748 10.29 1.36 13.63
C ALA A 748 10.00 -0.15 13.52
N ARG A 749 8.81 -0.61 13.91
CA ARG A 749 8.36 -2.00 13.74
C ARG A 749 8.24 -2.36 12.27
N GLN A 750 7.56 -1.55 11.49
CA GLN A 750 7.42 -1.74 10.03
C GLN A 750 8.79 -1.78 9.34
N ALA A 751 9.71 -0.88 9.74
CA ALA A 751 11.07 -0.89 9.23
C ALA A 751 11.78 -2.21 9.51
N LYS A 752 11.65 -2.74 10.72
CA LYS A 752 12.26 -4.01 11.13
C LYS A 752 11.66 -5.19 10.36
N GLU A 753 10.36 -5.22 10.17
CA GLU A 753 9.66 -6.27 9.42
C GLU A 753 10.08 -6.29 7.94
N GLN A 754 10.35 -5.15 7.35
CA GLN A 754 10.83 -5.00 5.97
C GLN A 754 12.34 -5.26 5.84
N GLY A 755 13.03 -5.60 6.94
CA GLY A 755 14.49 -5.84 6.94
C GLY A 755 15.34 -4.58 6.90
N PHE A 756 14.73 -3.39 7.02
CA PHE A 756 15.40 -2.11 7.15
C PHE A 756 15.66 -1.81 8.64
N SER A 757 16.85 -1.38 8.95
CA SER A 757 17.14 -0.79 10.27
C SER A 757 16.76 0.69 10.24
N LEU A 758 16.69 1.33 11.37
CA LEU A 758 16.40 2.75 11.68
C LEU A 758 16.42 3.87 10.59
N PRO A 759 16.86 3.65 9.30
CA PRO A 759 16.80 4.69 8.26
C PRO A 759 15.40 5.29 8.03
N LEU A 760 14.31 4.51 8.24
CA LEU A 760 12.95 5.02 8.08
C LEU A 760 12.60 6.08 9.13
N LEU A 761 13.11 5.98 10.36
CA LEU A 761 12.92 7.04 11.36
C LEU A 761 13.62 8.34 10.97
N ALA A 762 14.82 8.25 10.39
CA ALA A 762 15.52 9.43 9.89
C ALA A 762 14.76 10.09 8.71
N ALA A 763 14.24 9.27 7.79
CA ALA A 763 13.46 9.75 6.66
C ALA A 763 12.15 10.44 7.10
N LYS A 764 11.57 10.03 8.24
CA LYS A 764 10.38 10.67 8.80
C LYS A 764 10.64 12.13 9.19
N PHE A 765 11.81 12.43 9.77
CA PHE A 765 12.17 13.78 10.22
C PHE A 765 12.82 14.63 9.12
N ARG A 766 12.17 14.72 7.97
CA ARG A 766 12.65 15.54 6.86
C ARG A 766 12.44 17.03 7.16
N PRO A 767 13.51 17.87 7.15
CA PRO A 767 13.35 19.31 7.39
C PRO A 767 12.59 19.99 6.25
N LEU A 768 11.93 21.12 6.54
CA LEU A 768 11.24 21.93 5.53
C LEU A 768 12.18 22.45 4.45
N ALA A 769 13.47 22.62 4.76
CA ALA A 769 14.47 23.03 3.79
C ALA A 769 15.65 22.07 3.78
N GLY A 770 16.03 21.60 2.59
CA GLY A 770 17.12 20.65 2.42
C GLY A 770 16.77 19.23 2.87
N SER A 771 17.78 18.49 3.34
CA SER A 771 17.60 17.11 3.81
C SER A 771 18.60 16.76 4.93
N PHE A 772 18.19 15.88 5.84
CA PHE A 772 19.07 15.29 6.84
C PHE A 772 19.62 13.94 6.34
N ALA A 773 20.94 13.83 6.20
CA ALA A 773 21.63 12.57 5.95
C ALA A 773 22.17 12.04 7.29
N MET A 774 21.40 11.17 7.94
CA MET A 774 21.67 10.71 9.30
C MET A 774 22.48 9.42 9.34
N GLN A 775 23.37 9.33 10.31
CA GLN A 775 24.23 8.18 10.62
C GLN A 775 24.14 7.86 12.12
N ASN A 776 24.75 6.76 12.55
CA ASN A 776 24.87 6.40 13.97
C ASN A 776 23.54 6.46 14.76
N GLN A 777 22.48 5.97 14.14
CA GLN A 777 21.14 6.05 14.73
C GLN A 777 20.98 5.05 15.88
N LYS A 778 20.30 5.49 16.94
CA LYS A 778 19.90 4.67 18.09
C LYS A 778 18.45 4.98 18.45
N ALA A 779 17.68 3.97 18.77
CA ALA A 779 16.31 4.11 19.26
C ALA A 779 16.07 3.23 20.48
N SER A 780 15.07 3.57 21.27
CA SER A 780 14.54 2.71 22.34
C SER A 780 14.14 1.34 21.78
N ALA A 781 14.22 0.31 22.63
CA ALA A 781 13.69 -1.00 22.26
C ALA A 781 12.17 -0.92 22.06
N LEU A 782 11.64 -1.57 21.02
CA LEU A 782 10.20 -1.57 20.74
C LEU A 782 9.38 -2.16 21.89
N SER A 783 9.95 -3.13 22.60
CA SER A 783 9.33 -3.80 23.77
C SER A 783 9.45 -3.04 25.09
N ALA A 784 10.22 -1.95 25.15
CA ALA A 784 10.33 -1.11 26.37
C ALA A 784 9.13 -0.16 26.45
N LEU A 785 7.94 -0.71 26.68
CA LEU A 785 6.65 0.03 26.70
C LEU A 785 6.44 0.84 27.99
N ASP A 786 7.27 0.65 28.99
CA ASP A 786 7.31 1.39 30.26
C ASP A 786 8.08 2.71 30.16
N GLU A 787 8.90 2.90 29.11
CA GLU A 787 9.69 4.10 28.84
C GLU A 787 9.20 4.84 27.60
N ASP A 788 9.37 6.17 27.58
CA ASP A 788 9.10 6.99 26.41
C ASP A 788 10.01 6.59 25.24
N PHE A 789 9.47 6.57 24.02
CA PHE A 789 10.28 6.26 22.86
C PHE A 789 11.26 7.40 22.57
N THR A 790 12.52 7.04 22.48
CA THR A 790 13.59 7.97 22.14
C THR A 790 14.34 7.53 20.89
N TRP A 791 14.73 8.52 20.07
CA TRP A 791 15.59 8.30 18.91
C TRP A 791 16.66 9.35 18.88
N LYS A 792 17.87 8.96 18.58
CA LYS A 792 19.04 9.82 18.45
C LYS A 792 19.81 9.48 17.18
N ALA A 793 20.31 10.50 16.47
CA ALA A 793 21.15 10.33 15.31
C ALA A 793 22.12 11.49 15.14
N ASP A 794 23.29 11.19 14.61
CA ASP A 794 24.28 12.17 14.14
C ASP A 794 24.32 12.13 12.62
N GLY A 795 24.59 13.27 11.97
CA GLY A 795 24.64 13.33 10.52
C GLY A 795 25.00 14.69 9.99
N VAL A 796 24.54 14.96 8.78
CA VAL A 796 24.71 16.27 8.14
C VAL A 796 23.38 16.78 7.60
N TRP A 797 23.17 18.08 7.70
CA TRP A 797 22.09 18.79 7.06
C TRP A 797 22.57 19.38 5.75
N ILE A 798 22.08 18.86 4.63
CA ILE A 798 22.41 19.27 3.26
C ILE A 798 21.41 20.34 2.83
N GLY A 799 21.89 21.47 2.31
CA GLY A 799 21.03 22.57 1.87
C GLY A 799 20.38 23.38 3.00
N GLY A 800 20.84 23.20 4.25
CA GLY A 800 20.34 23.96 5.41
C GLY A 800 20.86 25.40 5.48
N CYS A 801 21.93 25.71 4.76
CA CYS A 801 22.52 27.05 4.70
C CYS A 801 22.93 27.40 3.28
N SER A 802 22.78 28.67 2.93
CA SER A 802 23.29 29.25 1.68
C SER A 802 24.20 30.45 1.96
N ALA A 803 25.09 30.78 1.03
CA ALA A 803 25.99 31.89 1.19
C ALA A 803 26.14 32.71 -0.11
N ALA A 804 26.13 34.05 0.01
CA ALA A 804 26.42 34.95 -1.09
C ALA A 804 26.91 36.30 -0.53
N GLY A 805 27.92 36.91 -1.14
CA GLY A 805 28.39 38.25 -0.80
C GLY A 805 28.83 38.42 0.67
N GLY A 806 29.43 37.39 1.29
CA GLY A 806 29.86 37.43 2.70
C GLY A 806 28.72 37.35 3.72
N VAL A 807 27.52 37.00 3.27
CA VAL A 807 26.35 36.74 4.12
C VAL A 807 25.95 35.28 3.99
N ARG A 808 25.62 34.64 5.11
CA ARG A 808 25.03 33.30 5.17
C ARG A 808 23.58 33.41 5.60
N TRP A 809 22.72 32.55 4.99
CA TRP A 809 21.30 32.41 5.32
C TRP A 809 21.05 30.99 5.84
N LEU A 810 20.51 30.92 7.04
CA LEU A 810 20.11 29.67 7.65
C LEU A 810 18.62 29.42 7.33
N HIS A 811 18.35 28.31 6.68
CA HIS A 811 16.99 27.91 6.30
C HIS A 811 16.24 27.22 7.46
N SER A 812 15.00 26.87 7.23
CA SER A 812 14.14 26.26 8.23
C SER A 812 14.58 24.83 8.57
N PRO A 813 14.96 24.52 9.81
CA PRO A 813 15.32 23.15 10.22
C PRO A 813 14.11 22.31 10.62
N PHE A 814 12.94 22.94 10.73
CA PHE A 814 11.76 22.32 11.31
C PHE A 814 11.19 21.20 10.44
N TRP A 815 10.66 20.22 11.12
CA TRP A 815 9.90 19.13 10.55
C TRP A 815 8.40 19.31 10.84
N LEU A 816 7.55 18.89 9.90
CA LEU A 816 6.12 18.81 10.13
C LEU A 816 5.59 17.44 9.68
N PRO A 817 4.51 16.92 10.30
CA PRO A 817 3.82 15.74 9.82
C PRO A 817 3.42 15.91 8.34
N LYS A 818 3.68 14.90 7.51
CA LYS A 818 3.35 14.91 6.08
C LYS A 818 1.85 15.16 5.83
N GLU A 819 1.01 14.69 6.73
CA GLU A 819 -0.44 14.88 6.68
C GLU A 819 -0.84 16.36 6.75
N TRP A 820 -0.05 17.19 7.41
CA TRP A 820 -0.30 18.65 7.47
C TRP A 820 -0.04 19.32 6.12
N GLU A 821 0.96 18.87 5.37
CA GLU A 821 1.20 19.34 3.99
C GLU A 821 0.07 18.83 3.07
N LEU A 822 -0.30 17.55 3.17
CA LEU A 822 -1.39 16.95 2.40
C LEU A 822 -2.74 17.61 2.69
N ALA A 823 -2.95 18.12 3.91
CA ALA A 823 -4.15 18.88 4.27
C ALA A 823 -4.34 20.18 3.49
N LEU A 824 -3.26 20.72 2.90
CA LEU A 824 -3.28 21.95 2.11
C LEU A 824 -3.80 21.77 0.68
N HIS A 825 -3.97 20.56 0.21
CA HIS A 825 -4.56 20.30 -1.10
C HIS A 825 -5.96 20.89 -1.19
N ARG A 826 -6.34 21.36 -2.38
CA ARG A 826 -7.70 21.85 -2.64
C ARG A 826 -8.68 20.71 -2.39
N ARG A 827 -9.73 20.98 -1.61
CA ARG A 827 -10.73 19.99 -1.24
C ARG A 827 -12.11 20.58 -1.01
N LYS A 828 -13.11 19.73 -1.17
CA LYS A 828 -14.53 20.05 -0.89
C LYS A 828 -15.05 19.25 0.32
N ALA A 829 -14.51 18.05 0.53
CA ALA A 829 -14.83 17.25 1.71
C ALA A 829 -14.11 17.77 2.97
N GLY A 830 -14.60 17.39 4.13
CA GLY A 830 -13.89 17.59 5.38
C GLY A 830 -12.55 16.81 5.42
N LEU A 831 -11.70 17.18 6.33
CA LEU A 831 -10.37 16.60 6.50
C LEU A 831 -10.39 15.56 7.63
N PHE A 832 -9.74 14.43 7.40
CA PHE A 832 -9.52 13.39 8.38
C PHE A 832 -8.04 12.96 8.37
N LEU A 833 -7.29 13.41 9.34
CA LEU A 833 -5.85 13.16 9.43
C LEU A 833 -5.48 11.75 9.91
N ASN A 834 -6.47 10.93 10.21
CA ASN A 834 -6.44 9.48 10.48
C ASN A 834 -5.53 8.98 11.60
N GLN A 835 -4.67 9.79 12.20
CA GLN A 835 -3.74 9.34 13.23
C GLN A 835 -3.65 10.33 14.39
N GLY A 836 -3.34 9.80 15.53
CA GLY A 836 -2.74 10.35 16.72
C GLY A 836 -2.97 11.82 17.05
N TYR A 837 -4.23 12.27 17.12
CA TYR A 837 -4.55 13.63 17.55
C TYR A 837 -5.40 13.63 18.83
N PRO A 838 -5.17 14.58 19.71
CA PRO A 838 -4.31 15.78 19.63
C PRO A 838 -2.82 15.48 19.51
N LEU A 839 -2.05 16.42 18.96
CA LEU A 839 -0.60 16.32 18.84
C LEU A 839 0.04 17.67 19.18
N THR A 840 1.00 17.65 20.11
CA THR A 840 1.89 18.78 20.39
C THR A 840 3.27 18.48 19.82
N LEU A 841 3.77 19.37 18.97
CA LEU A 841 5.15 19.38 18.49
C LEU A 841 5.95 20.40 19.27
N GLU A 842 7.09 20.00 19.82
CA GLU A 842 8.07 20.90 20.40
C GLU A 842 9.41 20.67 19.71
N GLU A 843 9.85 21.64 18.95
CA GLU A 843 11.12 21.57 18.26
C GLU A 843 12.05 22.67 18.73
N GLU A 844 13.28 22.29 19.06
CA GLU A 844 14.32 23.21 19.50
C GLU A 844 15.61 22.94 18.72
N PHE A 845 16.10 23.92 18.00
CA PHE A 845 17.38 23.83 17.29
C PHE A 845 18.36 24.89 17.78
N GLN A 846 19.55 24.46 18.21
CA GLN A 846 20.64 25.30 18.59
C GLN A 846 21.73 25.30 17.49
N PHE A 847 22.06 26.46 16.99
CA PHE A 847 23.07 26.66 15.96
C PHE A 847 24.33 27.27 16.57
N THR A 848 25.49 26.67 16.27
CA THR A 848 26.79 27.29 16.57
C THR A 848 27.29 28.01 15.32
N LEU A 849 27.41 29.33 15.40
CA LEU A 849 27.87 30.19 14.30
C LEU A 849 29.40 30.21 14.21
N PRO A 850 29.97 30.58 13.04
CA PRO A 850 31.40 30.87 12.95
C PRO A 850 31.80 32.01 13.92
N ALA A 851 33.02 31.97 14.39
CA ALA A 851 33.58 33.02 15.26
C ALA A 851 33.43 34.40 14.61
N GLU A 852 33.18 35.42 15.45
CA GLU A 852 33.00 36.82 15.00
C GLU A 852 31.83 37.10 14.04
N SER A 853 30.89 36.15 13.88
CA SER A 853 29.69 36.34 13.10
C SER A 853 28.81 37.46 13.67
N LYS A 854 28.28 38.31 12.79
CA LYS A 854 27.35 39.39 13.18
C LYS A 854 25.98 39.14 12.55
N PRO A 855 24.90 39.02 13.34
CA PRO A 855 23.55 38.88 12.79
C PRO A 855 23.24 40.08 11.86
N LYS A 856 22.70 39.74 10.67
CA LYS A 856 22.15 40.72 9.72
C LYS A 856 20.63 40.79 9.84
N PHE A 857 20.01 39.64 9.99
CA PHE A 857 18.59 39.51 10.19
C PHE A 857 18.31 38.32 11.11
N LEU A 858 17.50 38.51 12.11
CA LEU A 858 16.99 37.47 12.98
C LEU A 858 15.46 37.55 12.96
N PRO A 859 14.74 36.50 12.56
CA PRO A 859 13.29 36.47 12.63
C PRO A 859 12.81 36.72 14.06
N GLY A 860 11.74 37.49 14.20
CA GLY A 860 11.13 37.75 15.50
C GLY A 860 10.22 36.61 15.94
N VAL A 861 9.47 36.89 17.01
CA VAL A 861 8.38 35.99 17.44
C VAL A 861 7.25 36.03 16.44
N SER A 862 6.72 34.85 16.11
CA SER A 862 5.50 34.69 15.32
C SER A 862 4.61 33.64 15.99
N GLU A 863 3.31 33.92 16.12
CA GLU A 863 2.40 33.03 16.84
C GLU A 863 0.97 33.08 16.34
N ASN A 864 0.23 32.02 16.62
CA ASN A 864 -1.21 31.93 16.53
C ASN A 864 -1.76 31.22 17.75
N THR A 865 -2.67 31.88 18.47
CA THR A 865 -3.29 31.32 19.67
C THR A 865 -4.67 30.73 19.43
N ALA A 866 -5.20 30.85 18.22
CA ALA A 866 -6.52 30.37 17.87
C ALA A 866 -6.52 28.86 17.53
N GLU A 867 -7.52 28.14 18.03
CA GLU A 867 -7.80 26.76 17.61
C GLU A 867 -8.26 26.71 16.14
N PRO A 868 -8.09 25.58 15.48
CA PRO A 868 -7.62 24.27 15.97
C PRO A 868 -6.09 24.10 15.98
N LEU A 869 -5.32 24.96 15.34
CA LEU A 869 -3.86 24.89 15.30
C LEU A 869 -3.25 26.11 16.00
N ARG A 870 -2.77 25.92 17.21
CA ARG A 870 -2.01 26.94 17.94
C ARG A 870 -0.54 26.73 17.66
N TRP A 871 0.21 27.83 17.50
CA TRP A 871 1.66 27.71 17.32
C TRP A 871 2.39 28.96 17.78
N HIS A 872 3.66 28.78 18.17
CA HIS A 872 4.58 29.82 18.60
C HIS A 872 5.98 29.51 18.09
N ILE A 873 6.60 30.45 17.41
CA ILE A 873 7.96 30.38 16.87
C ILE A 873 8.77 31.52 17.43
N GLU A 874 9.93 31.22 18.01
CA GLU A 874 10.83 32.21 18.58
C GLU A 874 12.26 31.96 18.16
N TRP A 875 12.92 33.00 17.69
CA TRP A 875 14.36 33.00 17.40
C TRP A 875 15.09 33.86 18.44
N THR A 876 16.06 33.26 19.14
CA THR A 876 16.80 33.94 20.21
C THR A 876 18.30 33.78 19.99
N ARG A 877 19.05 34.87 20.20
CA ARG A 877 20.50 34.83 20.22
C ARG A 877 20.98 34.47 21.64
N ILE A 878 21.86 33.47 21.75
CA ILE A 878 22.50 33.11 23.02
C ILE A 878 24.00 33.39 22.92
N GLY A 879 24.45 34.38 23.72
CA GLY A 879 25.86 34.81 23.67
C GLY A 879 26.25 35.38 22.33
N ASN A 880 27.51 35.22 21.93
CA ASN A 880 28.03 35.82 20.70
C ASN A 880 28.02 34.87 19.49
N ASP A 881 27.97 33.57 19.71
CA ASP A 881 28.20 32.52 18.72
C ASP A 881 27.06 31.52 18.56
N LYS A 882 25.92 31.74 19.24
CA LYS A 882 24.82 30.78 19.17
C LYS A 882 23.48 31.43 18.84
N LEU A 883 22.71 30.74 18.00
CA LEU A 883 21.29 31.02 17.77
C LEU A 883 20.46 29.81 18.28
N LEU A 884 19.30 30.13 18.81
CA LEU A 884 18.32 29.17 19.26
C LEU A 884 17.00 29.49 18.57
N VAL A 885 16.38 28.48 17.99
CA VAL A 885 15.03 28.60 17.48
C VAL A 885 14.13 27.53 18.12
N ARG A 886 12.94 27.93 18.49
CA ARG A 886 11.91 27.06 19.06
C ARG A 886 10.63 27.17 18.27
N LEU A 887 10.04 26.01 18.04
CA LEU A 887 8.67 25.86 17.57
C LEU A 887 7.89 25.09 18.63
N ARG A 888 6.73 25.60 19.01
CA ARG A 888 5.68 24.82 19.66
C ARG A 888 4.43 24.90 18.79
N ALA A 889 3.92 23.77 18.32
CA ALA A 889 2.70 23.70 17.54
C ALA A 889 1.77 22.65 18.15
N GLU A 890 0.50 22.98 18.34
CA GLU A 890 -0.51 22.12 18.94
C GLU A 890 -1.73 22.05 18.02
N LEU A 891 -1.99 20.87 17.46
CA LEU A 891 -3.21 20.56 16.73
C LEU A 891 -4.14 19.75 17.62
N VAL A 892 -5.26 20.36 18.05
CA VAL A 892 -6.12 19.79 19.11
C VAL A 892 -6.96 18.59 18.66
N ARG A 893 -7.14 18.39 17.37
CA ARG A 893 -7.90 17.25 16.80
C ARG A 893 -7.50 16.97 15.37
N GLY A 894 -7.82 15.76 14.87
CA GLY A 894 -7.50 15.30 13.52
C GLY A 894 -8.69 15.21 12.56
N GLU A 895 -9.92 15.54 13.02
CA GLU A 895 -11.13 15.43 12.19
C GLU A 895 -11.83 16.79 12.09
N PHE A 896 -12.09 17.23 10.86
CA PHE A 896 -12.66 18.53 10.55
C PHE A 896 -13.77 18.38 9.51
N SER A 897 -14.89 19.06 9.70
CA SER A 897 -15.94 19.16 8.69
C SER A 897 -15.46 19.96 7.47
N ALA A 898 -16.19 19.87 6.37
CA ALA A 898 -15.91 20.68 5.18
C ALA A 898 -15.93 22.20 5.46
N ALA A 899 -16.75 22.65 6.40
CA ALA A 899 -16.84 24.05 6.82
C ALA A 899 -15.64 24.52 7.65
N GLU A 900 -15.06 23.63 8.47
CA GLU A 900 -13.93 23.94 9.35
C GLU A 900 -12.56 23.83 8.64
N THR A 901 -12.45 22.98 7.65
CA THR A 901 -11.21 22.70 6.93
C THR A 901 -10.49 23.96 6.38
N PRO A 902 -11.19 24.93 5.76
CA PRO A 902 -10.55 26.16 5.27
C PRO A 902 -9.85 26.98 6.35
N ALA A 903 -10.38 27.01 7.56
CA ALA A 903 -9.76 27.73 8.69
C ALA A 903 -8.44 27.06 9.11
N LEU A 904 -8.40 25.74 9.24
CA LEU A 904 -7.17 24.99 9.48
C LEU A 904 -6.15 25.18 8.37
N GLN A 905 -6.57 25.09 7.10
CA GLN A 905 -5.67 25.31 5.95
C GLN A 905 -5.05 26.69 5.97
N ASN A 906 -5.80 27.72 6.36
CA ASN A 906 -5.29 29.08 6.49
C ASN A 906 -4.25 29.18 7.61
N GLN A 907 -4.51 28.61 8.77
CA GLN A 907 -3.57 28.55 9.90
C GLN A 907 -2.28 27.80 9.53
N LEU A 908 -2.39 26.64 8.83
CA LEU A 908 -1.24 25.90 8.33
C LEU A 908 -0.39 26.74 7.35
N ARG A 909 -1.01 27.46 6.41
CA ARG A 909 -0.27 28.34 5.48
C ARG A 909 0.43 29.47 6.22
N GLN A 910 -0.21 30.06 7.21
CA GLN A 910 0.40 31.10 8.03
C GLN A 910 1.61 30.57 8.80
N MET A 911 1.49 29.41 9.43
CA MET A 911 2.58 28.76 10.13
C MET A 911 3.73 28.41 9.18
N LEU A 912 3.47 27.80 8.03
CA LEU A 912 4.49 27.50 7.03
C LEU A 912 5.20 28.75 6.52
N SER A 913 4.47 29.85 6.31
CA SER A 913 5.06 31.13 5.92
C SER A 913 5.99 31.67 7.00
N ALA A 914 5.62 31.54 8.28
CA ALA A 914 6.47 31.94 9.40
C ALA A 914 7.71 31.06 9.54
N LEU A 915 7.56 29.74 9.33
CA LEU A 915 8.66 28.78 9.36
C LEU A 915 9.64 28.93 8.19
N ALA A 916 9.21 29.44 7.04
CA ALA A 916 10.04 29.66 5.86
C ALA A 916 11.02 30.83 5.98
N VAL A 917 10.90 31.68 7.00
CA VAL A 917 11.75 32.83 7.20
C VAL A 917 13.15 32.40 7.65
N SER A 918 14.18 32.80 6.92
CA SER A 918 15.59 32.48 7.16
C SER A 918 16.26 33.52 8.05
N ALA A 919 17.07 33.07 9.02
CA ALA A 919 18.01 33.94 9.72
C ALA A 919 19.26 34.19 8.87
N SER A 920 19.90 35.36 9.01
CA SER A 920 21.14 35.65 8.29
C SER A 920 22.21 36.36 9.14
N TRP A 921 23.46 36.10 8.79
CA TRP A 921 24.61 36.74 9.44
C TRP A 921 25.76 36.98 8.44
N SER A 922 26.60 37.98 8.76
CA SER A 922 27.84 38.18 8.04
C SER A 922 28.96 37.31 8.64
N VAL A 923 29.77 36.77 7.79
CA VAL A 923 31.00 36.04 8.18
C VAL A 923 32.16 36.95 7.85
N PRO A 924 33.16 37.11 8.73
CA PRO A 924 34.40 37.85 8.40
C PRO A 924 35.03 37.21 7.14
N PRO A 925 35.68 38.01 6.30
CA PRO A 925 36.35 37.52 5.09
C PRO A 925 37.48 36.55 5.37
#